data_a22155ce6667f0c679bfc98b8871dae0
#
_entry.id   a22155ce6667f0c679bfc98b8871dae0
#
_cell.length_a   1.000
_cell.length_b   1.000
_cell.length_c   1.000
_cell.angle_alpha   90.00
_cell.angle_beta   90.00
_cell.angle_gamma   90.00
#
_symmetry.space_group_name_H-M   'P 1'
#
loop_
_entity.id
_entity.type
_entity.pdbx_description
1 polymer ?
#
loop_
_entity_poly.entity_id
_entity_poly.type
_entity_poly.pdbx_seq_one_letter_code
_entity_poly.pdbx_strand_id
1 'polypeptide(L)'
;MGPPLPYNFPFFAIPDGLPSDAEVRKVVRELKNGRAAGATGMKAEHLKGWLDAIQREEKVAEEDPGRESTLGDKWRIFLELIRTIWDKGEIPEQMSWMVIVLLPKGGGDFRGIGLLDPCWKVVEKIMVCRMAAIDFHPCLHGGLPKRGTGTATIEAKLAQQLAWMEQEPVYQVFVDLRKAYDHLDRERCLAIMTGYGVGPKLLRLQAKFWEQAEMVCRAGGSFGKPFHAFRGVTQGGPLSSLMFNVCVDAVIREWLRRTLSEEAARGDFGEASTEIVAFFVDDGLVGSRDPIWLQSALDVLVILFESIGLRTNPDKTKVMTCVPGKIRQAHTTEAYHTQQNGPVNPTAKRHRVVCDICGVSLAAGSLRSHLETQHDTYRSFVLNRDLTGEREAVVYRADANATGTYVCPVPACVGVACTEAVLRSHFLRRHPQDLVCCPTEGFLPLPQCDRCGLQISYAAMNGSHYDTAMCKDGVARKEQHAAAERAHLSLRQTFTAYGEELERVEVFKYLGRLLAYDDDDSRAVRGNLKKARGVWARLSRTMRAENASPRVCGVFYKATVQSILLFGSKTWNLSPVSLKRLEGFHIRAAWRMADKRPLKLPDGTWTYPNSTEVLDEVGLKTVAHYIGVRRQHIASYIVDKPIFRSCLNGVRRRGSSVRQFWWAQSMDLEMAWAARIAGPVTVSEDEEE
;
A
#
# COMPACT_ATOMS: atom_id res chain seq x y z
N MET A 1 -4.07 32.91 -4.52
CA MET A 1 -3.47 32.01 -5.52
C MET A 1 -2.00 31.84 -5.15
N GLY A 2 -1.50 30.62 -5.06
CA GLY A 2 -0.08 30.35 -4.85
C GLY A 2 0.78 30.87 -6.01
N PRO A 3 2.10 31.02 -5.82
CA PRO A 3 3.00 31.44 -6.90
C PRO A 3 2.92 30.44 -8.06
N PRO A 4 3.08 30.90 -9.32
CA PRO A 4 3.09 30.00 -10.46
C PRO A 4 4.18 28.94 -10.29
N LEU A 5 3.90 27.72 -10.75
CA LEU A 5 4.95 26.70 -10.83
C LEU A 5 6.08 27.22 -11.73
N PRO A 6 7.34 27.07 -11.33
CA PRO A 6 8.44 27.48 -12.20
C PRO A 6 8.43 26.65 -13.47
N TYR A 7 8.69 27.29 -14.62
CA TYR A 7 8.56 26.73 -15.96
C TYR A 7 9.75 25.86 -16.40
N ASN A 8 10.33 25.07 -15.53
CA ASN A 8 11.45 24.21 -15.89
C ASN A 8 11.02 22.71 -15.97
N PHE A 9 10.01 22.47 -16.81
CA PHE A 9 9.50 21.12 -17.06
C PHE A 9 10.28 20.44 -18.20
N PRO A 10 10.29 19.09 -18.25
CA PRO A 10 10.83 18.38 -19.41
C PRO A 10 10.00 18.72 -20.65
N PHE A 11 10.67 19.14 -21.71
CA PHE A 11 10.03 19.54 -22.97
C PHE A 11 9.98 18.38 -23.95
N PHE A 12 8.78 18.08 -24.45
CA PHE A 12 8.53 17.01 -25.44
C PHE A 12 7.90 17.65 -26.69
N ALA A 13 8.58 17.78 -27.77
CA ALA A 13 8.07 18.37 -29.01
C ALA A 13 6.83 17.61 -29.55
N ILE A 14 5.65 17.94 -29.04
CA ILE A 14 4.37 17.27 -29.37
C ILE A 14 3.77 17.90 -30.62
N PRO A 15 3.67 17.15 -31.74
CA PRO A 15 3.21 17.69 -33.01
C PRO A 15 1.73 18.03 -32.97
N ASP A 16 1.37 19.20 -33.54
CA ASP A 16 -0.01 19.70 -33.64
C ASP A 16 -0.52 19.84 -35.09
N GLY A 17 0.21 19.32 -36.08
CA GLY A 17 -0.21 19.32 -37.47
C GLY A 17 -1.52 18.59 -37.72
N LEU A 18 -2.08 18.70 -38.93
CA LEU A 18 -3.32 18.01 -39.30
C LEU A 18 -3.21 16.51 -39.09
N PRO A 19 -4.26 15.85 -38.54
CA PRO A 19 -4.25 14.40 -38.39
C PRO A 19 -4.27 13.70 -39.73
N SER A 20 -3.42 12.69 -39.90
CA SER A 20 -3.42 11.83 -41.05
C SER A 20 -4.64 10.87 -41.04
N ASP A 21 -5.03 10.38 -42.20
CA ASP A 21 -6.08 9.36 -42.28
C ASP A 21 -5.73 8.10 -41.48
N ALA A 22 -4.45 7.70 -41.51
CA ALA A 22 -3.94 6.57 -40.72
C ALA A 22 -4.13 6.74 -39.20
N GLU A 23 -3.84 7.94 -38.65
CA GLU A 23 -4.09 8.25 -37.24
C GLU A 23 -5.56 8.14 -36.89
N VAL A 24 -6.45 8.71 -37.75
CA VAL A 24 -7.90 8.67 -37.52
C VAL A 24 -8.41 7.24 -37.54
N ARG A 25 -8.00 6.44 -38.54
CA ARG A 25 -8.35 5.00 -38.70
C ARG A 25 -7.93 4.21 -37.47
N LYS A 26 -6.68 4.39 -36.99
CA LYS A 26 -6.16 3.75 -35.80
C LYS A 26 -7.03 4.03 -34.59
N VAL A 27 -7.31 5.31 -34.33
CA VAL A 27 -8.10 5.75 -33.16
C VAL A 27 -9.53 5.21 -33.23
N VAL A 28 -10.18 5.22 -34.40
CA VAL A 28 -11.53 4.69 -34.56
C VAL A 28 -11.60 3.18 -34.31
N ARG A 29 -10.62 2.41 -34.76
CA ARG A 29 -10.53 0.95 -34.46
C ARG A 29 -10.46 0.69 -32.94
N GLU A 30 -9.73 1.50 -32.20
CA GLU A 30 -9.56 1.37 -30.76
C GLU A 30 -10.78 1.80 -29.92
N LEU A 31 -11.79 2.46 -30.50
CA LEU A 31 -13.01 2.79 -29.79
C LEU A 31 -13.72 1.53 -29.31
N LYS A 32 -14.18 1.52 -28.07
CA LYS A 32 -14.89 0.37 -27.50
C LYS A 32 -16.35 0.35 -27.89
N ASN A 33 -16.82 -0.77 -28.41
CA ASN A 33 -18.23 -1.01 -28.74
C ASN A 33 -19.11 -1.14 -27.48
N GLY A 34 -20.43 -1.02 -27.62
CA GLY A 34 -21.39 -1.19 -26.52
C GLY A 34 -21.33 -0.08 -25.46
N ARG A 35 -20.75 1.08 -25.77
CA ARG A 35 -20.73 2.22 -24.87
C ARG A 35 -21.93 3.13 -25.08
N ALA A 36 -22.39 3.77 -23.99
CA ALA A 36 -23.46 4.75 -24.05
C ALA A 36 -23.11 5.89 -25.02
N ALA A 37 -24.09 6.29 -25.82
CA ALA A 37 -23.97 7.44 -26.71
C ALA A 37 -23.93 8.75 -25.92
N GLY A 38 -23.30 9.78 -26.49
CA GLY A 38 -23.40 11.16 -26.08
C GLY A 38 -24.75 11.81 -26.48
N ALA A 39 -24.79 13.14 -26.51
CA ALA A 39 -25.98 13.92 -26.83
C ALA A 39 -26.52 13.65 -28.26
N THR A 40 -25.65 13.43 -29.24
CA THR A 40 -26.00 13.17 -30.64
C THR A 40 -26.62 11.79 -30.88
N GLY A 41 -26.58 10.87 -29.91
CA GLY A 41 -26.98 9.47 -30.13
C GLY A 41 -25.98 8.66 -30.96
N MET A 42 -24.89 9.24 -31.45
CA MET A 42 -23.86 8.55 -32.22
C MET A 42 -23.10 7.55 -31.33
N LYS A 43 -22.68 6.44 -31.91
CA LYS A 43 -21.94 5.37 -31.25
C LYS A 43 -20.65 5.07 -32.01
N ALA A 44 -19.71 4.45 -31.33
CA ALA A 44 -18.44 4.00 -31.92
C ALA A 44 -18.65 3.06 -33.11
N GLU A 45 -19.69 2.23 -33.06
CA GLU A 45 -20.08 1.29 -34.11
C GLU A 45 -20.41 1.98 -35.43
N HIS A 46 -21.01 3.19 -35.39
CA HIS A 46 -21.30 3.95 -36.62
C HIS A 46 -19.98 4.38 -37.30
N LEU A 47 -19.03 4.92 -36.55
CA LEU A 47 -17.70 5.32 -37.06
C LEU A 47 -16.93 4.13 -37.62
N LYS A 48 -16.99 2.99 -36.95
CA LYS A 48 -16.37 1.74 -37.43
C LYS A 48 -17.03 1.24 -38.70
N GLY A 49 -18.37 1.29 -38.81
CA GLY A 49 -19.07 0.94 -40.01
C GLY A 49 -18.69 1.80 -41.22
N TRP A 50 -18.43 3.11 -41.01
CA TRP A 50 -17.91 3.98 -42.07
C TRP A 50 -16.48 3.63 -42.46
N LEU A 51 -15.64 3.28 -41.45
CA LEU A 51 -14.27 2.81 -41.68
C LEU A 51 -14.27 1.49 -42.49
N ASP A 52 -15.13 0.54 -42.14
CA ASP A 52 -15.24 -0.73 -42.85
C ASP A 52 -15.76 -0.52 -44.28
N ALA A 53 -16.60 0.49 -44.50
CA ALA A 53 -17.13 0.83 -45.84
C ALA A 53 -16.03 1.37 -46.74
N ILE A 54 -15.22 2.34 -46.29
CA ILE A 54 -14.09 2.85 -47.10
C ILE A 54 -13.05 1.78 -47.36
N GLN A 55 -12.75 0.90 -46.41
CA GLN A 55 -11.81 -0.20 -46.60
C GLN A 55 -12.29 -1.21 -47.65
N ARG A 56 -13.60 -1.48 -47.73
CA ARG A 56 -14.18 -2.30 -48.78
C ARG A 56 -14.08 -1.62 -50.12
N GLU A 57 -14.33 -0.32 -50.22
CA GLU A 57 -14.19 0.46 -51.43
C GLU A 57 -12.75 0.44 -51.95
N GLU A 58 -11.77 0.66 -51.06
CA GLU A 58 -10.35 0.60 -51.41
C GLU A 58 -9.93 -0.75 -51.96
N LYS A 59 -10.43 -1.86 -51.37
CA LYS A 59 -10.21 -3.21 -51.90
C LYS A 59 -10.81 -3.40 -53.31
N VAL A 60 -12.06 -2.93 -53.52
CA VAL A 60 -12.70 -3.02 -54.83
C VAL A 60 -11.95 -2.19 -55.87
N ALA A 61 -11.45 -1.00 -55.51
CA ALA A 61 -10.66 -0.16 -56.38
C ALA A 61 -9.27 -0.75 -56.72
N GLU A 62 -8.69 -1.55 -55.81
CA GLU A 62 -7.49 -2.34 -56.09
C GLU A 62 -7.74 -3.48 -57.09
N GLU A 63 -8.92 -4.13 -56.99
CA GLU A 63 -9.32 -5.24 -57.85
C GLU A 63 -9.86 -4.76 -59.22
N ASP A 64 -10.59 -3.63 -59.27
CA ASP A 64 -11.17 -3.02 -60.46
C ASP A 64 -11.02 -1.48 -60.45
N PRO A 65 -9.90 -0.94 -60.96
CA PRO A 65 -9.56 0.49 -60.86
C PRO A 65 -10.53 1.43 -61.58
N GLY A 66 -11.41 0.91 -62.42
CA GLY A 66 -12.40 1.70 -63.19
C GLY A 66 -13.78 1.80 -62.51
N ARG A 67 -13.99 1.11 -61.41
CA ARG A 67 -15.27 1.07 -60.72
C ARG A 67 -15.46 2.23 -59.76
N GLU A 68 -16.34 3.17 -60.08
CA GLU A 68 -16.76 4.20 -59.18
C GLU A 68 -17.59 3.61 -58.00
N SER A 69 -17.29 4.06 -56.77
CA SER A 69 -18.02 3.65 -55.60
C SER A 69 -18.19 4.82 -54.62
N THR A 70 -19.33 4.92 -53.96
CA THR A 70 -19.66 5.93 -52.95
C THR A 70 -19.72 5.33 -51.53
N LEU A 71 -19.30 4.07 -51.37
CA LEU A 71 -19.35 3.37 -50.07
C LEU A 71 -18.56 4.09 -48.98
N GLY A 72 -17.47 4.72 -49.35
CA GLY A 72 -16.57 5.43 -48.43
C GLY A 72 -16.92 6.89 -48.17
N ASP A 73 -17.95 7.46 -48.81
CA ASP A 73 -18.23 8.90 -48.70
C ASP A 73 -18.45 9.37 -47.28
N LYS A 74 -19.13 8.60 -46.45
CA LYS A 74 -19.32 8.94 -45.00
C LYS A 74 -18.02 8.99 -44.27
N TRP A 75 -17.04 8.16 -44.59
CA TRP A 75 -15.70 8.23 -43.99
C TRP A 75 -14.95 9.47 -44.46
N ARG A 76 -15.02 9.82 -45.74
CA ARG A 76 -14.38 11.02 -46.30
C ARG A 76 -14.93 12.27 -45.67
N ILE A 77 -16.25 12.39 -45.55
CA ILE A 77 -16.92 13.51 -44.85
C ILE A 77 -16.51 13.57 -43.39
N PHE A 78 -16.46 12.43 -42.71
CA PHE A 78 -16.02 12.36 -41.31
C PHE A 78 -14.54 12.78 -41.14
N LEU A 79 -13.65 12.31 -42.00
CA LEU A 79 -12.26 12.68 -41.99
C LEU A 79 -12.04 14.18 -42.23
N GLU A 80 -12.78 14.75 -43.17
CA GLU A 80 -12.77 16.18 -43.46
C GLU A 80 -13.31 16.99 -42.28
N LEU A 81 -14.37 16.54 -41.65
CA LEU A 81 -14.89 17.16 -40.43
C LEU A 81 -13.80 17.21 -39.33
N ILE A 82 -13.13 16.07 -39.05
CA ILE A 82 -12.05 16.03 -38.05
C ILE A 82 -10.90 17.00 -38.39
N ARG A 83 -10.51 17.06 -39.67
CA ARG A 83 -9.44 17.96 -40.14
C ARG A 83 -9.88 19.44 -40.08
N THR A 84 -11.11 19.76 -40.41
CA THR A 84 -11.67 21.10 -40.32
C THR A 84 -11.71 21.59 -38.89
N ILE A 85 -12.20 20.75 -37.95
CA ILE A 85 -12.16 21.04 -36.52
C ILE A 85 -10.71 21.31 -36.06
N TRP A 86 -9.77 20.47 -36.51
CA TRP A 86 -8.37 20.58 -36.13
C TRP A 86 -7.69 21.85 -36.64
N ASP A 87 -7.97 22.23 -37.87
CA ASP A 87 -7.35 23.37 -38.51
C ASP A 87 -7.98 24.71 -38.12
N LYS A 88 -9.30 24.80 -38.19
CA LYS A 88 -10.04 26.04 -37.92
C LYS A 88 -10.36 26.24 -36.42
N GLY A 89 -10.39 25.16 -35.62
CA GLY A 89 -10.85 25.24 -34.25
C GLY A 89 -12.36 25.41 -34.09
N GLU A 90 -13.12 25.19 -35.16
CA GLU A 90 -14.59 25.29 -35.18
C GLU A 90 -15.19 23.95 -34.77
N ILE A 91 -15.73 23.86 -33.57
CA ILE A 91 -16.34 22.63 -33.05
C ILE A 91 -17.86 22.74 -33.26
N PRO A 92 -18.51 21.81 -33.99
CA PRO A 92 -19.95 21.80 -34.06
C PRO A 92 -20.61 21.74 -32.69
N GLU A 93 -21.61 22.57 -32.47
CA GLU A 93 -22.31 22.73 -31.19
C GLU A 93 -22.76 21.37 -30.61
N GLN A 94 -23.33 20.51 -31.45
CA GLN A 94 -23.81 19.18 -31.04
C GLN A 94 -22.69 18.28 -30.50
N MET A 95 -21.44 18.49 -30.93
CA MET A 95 -20.27 17.72 -30.43
C MET A 95 -19.76 18.21 -29.07
N SER A 96 -20.05 19.47 -28.68
CA SER A 96 -19.66 20.05 -27.41
C SER A 96 -20.64 19.72 -26.26
N TRP A 97 -21.81 19.21 -26.57
CA TRP A 97 -22.80 18.80 -25.56
C TRP A 97 -22.40 17.53 -24.84
N MET A 98 -22.48 17.55 -23.51
CA MET A 98 -22.15 16.42 -22.67
C MET A 98 -23.33 15.97 -21.79
N VAL A 99 -23.61 14.67 -21.80
CA VAL A 99 -24.58 14.08 -20.88
C VAL A 99 -23.84 13.56 -19.65
N ILE A 100 -24.12 14.09 -18.47
CA ILE A 100 -23.57 13.61 -17.21
C ILE A 100 -24.47 12.55 -16.63
N VAL A 101 -23.96 11.31 -16.50
CA VAL A 101 -24.64 10.20 -15.83
C VAL A 101 -24.14 10.11 -14.39
N LEU A 102 -25.06 10.11 -13.43
CA LEU A 102 -24.75 10.02 -12.01
C LEU A 102 -24.66 8.55 -11.58
N LEU A 103 -23.47 8.13 -11.17
CA LEU A 103 -23.22 6.80 -10.59
C LEU A 103 -23.17 6.88 -9.07
N PRO A 104 -23.95 6.07 -8.32
CA PRO A 104 -23.94 6.10 -6.86
C PRO A 104 -22.60 5.60 -6.31
N LYS A 105 -22.04 6.36 -5.36
CA LYS A 105 -20.83 6.00 -4.60
C LYS A 105 -21.12 5.29 -3.28
N GLY A 106 -22.36 5.33 -2.81
CA GLY A 106 -22.76 4.95 -1.46
C GLY A 106 -22.85 6.18 -0.54
N GLY A 107 -23.62 6.06 0.57
CA GLY A 107 -23.79 7.18 1.51
C GLY A 107 -24.55 8.41 0.96
N GLY A 108 -25.28 8.25 -0.14
CA GLY A 108 -25.99 9.37 -0.78
C GLY A 108 -25.15 10.18 -1.77
N ASP A 109 -23.88 9.85 -1.95
CA ASP A 109 -22.95 10.54 -2.84
C ASP A 109 -22.97 9.96 -4.26
N PHE A 110 -22.69 10.80 -5.27
CA PHE A 110 -22.69 10.42 -6.69
C PHE A 110 -21.39 10.82 -7.37
N ARG A 111 -21.00 10.04 -8.39
CA ARG A 111 -19.94 10.38 -9.33
C ARG A 111 -20.57 10.71 -10.68
N GLY A 112 -20.32 11.91 -11.19
CA GLY A 112 -20.73 12.30 -12.55
C GLY A 112 -19.77 11.74 -13.58
N ILE A 113 -20.28 10.99 -14.56
CA ILE A 113 -19.50 10.52 -15.71
C ILE A 113 -20.01 11.23 -16.97
N GLY A 114 -19.14 11.99 -17.63
CA GLY A 114 -19.46 12.67 -18.87
C GLY A 114 -19.48 11.72 -20.07
N LEU A 115 -20.58 11.69 -20.76
CA LEU A 115 -20.73 11.01 -22.04
C LEU A 115 -20.47 12.01 -23.17
N LEU A 116 -19.25 11.99 -23.69
CA LEU A 116 -18.82 12.82 -24.82
C LEU A 116 -19.30 12.21 -26.15
N ASP A 117 -19.48 13.06 -27.15
CA ASP A 117 -19.70 12.62 -28.52
C ASP A 117 -18.54 11.77 -29.04
N PRO A 118 -18.77 10.67 -29.76
CA PRO A 118 -17.71 9.81 -30.29
C PRO A 118 -16.76 10.55 -31.25
N CYS A 119 -17.25 11.52 -32.04
CA CYS A 119 -16.39 12.29 -32.95
C CYS A 119 -15.40 13.15 -32.14
N TRP A 120 -15.87 13.81 -31.07
CA TRP A 120 -14.97 14.52 -30.15
C TRP A 120 -14.00 13.58 -29.44
N LYS A 121 -14.44 12.39 -29.04
CA LYS A 121 -13.54 11.36 -28.47
C LYS A 121 -12.43 10.96 -29.45
N VAL A 122 -12.68 10.96 -30.75
CA VAL A 122 -11.62 10.72 -31.75
C VAL A 122 -10.58 11.82 -31.71
N VAL A 123 -11.01 13.10 -31.66
CA VAL A 123 -10.10 14.25 -31.54
C VAL A 123 -9.24 14.12 -30.26
N GLU A 124 -9.88 13.92 -29.10
CA GLU A 124 -9.13 13.74 -27.84
C GLU A 124 -8.17 12.54 -27.87
N LYS A 125 -8.57 11.41 -28.48
CA LYS A 125 -7.71 10.24 -28.58
C LYS A 125 -6.49 10.46 -29.50
N ILE A 126 -6.64 11.24 -30.57
CA ILE A 126 -5.49 11.64 -31.40
C ILE A 126 -4.52 12.47 -30.56
N MET A 127 -5.03 13.43 -29.79
CA MET A 127 -4.21 14.21 -28.83
C MET A 127 -3.47 13.29 -27.86
N VAL A 128 -4.17 12.33 -27.23
CA VAL A 128 -3.58 11.35 -26.31
C VAL A 128 -2.47 10.53 -26.99
N CYS A 129 -2.71 10.06 -28.22
CA CYS A 129 -1.70 9.30 -28.96
C CYS A 129 -0.43 10.12 -29.23
N ARG A 130 -0.56 11.40 -29.56
CA ARG A 130 0.58 12.30 -29.80
C ARG A 130 1.32 12.63 -28.49
N MET A 131 0.58 12.82 -27.39
CA MET A 131 1.14 13.06 -26.07
C MET A 131 1.74 11.80 -25.41
N ALA A 132 1.66 10.63 -26.04
CA ALA A 132 2.31 9.42 -25.55
C ALA A 132 3.85 9.52 -25.48
N ALA A 133 4.44 10.54 -26.13
CA ALA A 133 5.87 10.88 -26.02
C ALA A 133 6.28 11.44 -24.66
N ILE A 134 5.32 11.89 -23.83
CA ILE A 134 5.58 12.43 -22.49
C ILE A 134 6.12 11.31 -21.59
N ASP A 135 7.34 11.49 -21.10
CA ASP A 135 7.94 10.61 -20.09
C ASP A 135 7.59 11.12 -18.69
N PHE A 136 6.63 10.45 -18.08
CA PHE A 136 6.15 10.78 -16.74
C PHE A 136 7.11 10.32 -15.65
N HIS A 137 7.20 11.12 -14.61
CA HIS A 137 8.02 10.81 -13.44
C HIS A 137 7.73 9.39 -12.90
N PRO A 138 8.77 8.64 -12.45
CA PRO A 138 8.63 7.26 -11.99
C PRO A 138 7.61 7.08 -10.83
N CYS A 139 7.35 8.11 -10.06
CA CYS A 139 6.39 8.07 -8.95
C CYS A 139 4.92 8.13 -9.37
N LEU A 140 4.59 8.41 -10.65
CA LEU A 140 3.23 8.34 -11.14
C LEU A 140 2.88 6.92 -11.60
N HIS A 141 1.70 6.44 -11.19
CA HIS A 141 1.25 5.07 -11.45
C HIS A 141 -0.09 4.96 -12.16
N GLY A 142 -0.91 6.01 -12.12
CA GLY A 142 -2.29 5.96 -12.63
C GLY A 142 -2.40 6.22 -14.13
N GLY A 143 -3.04 5.30 -14.87
CA GLY A 143 -3.33 5.50 -16.30
C GLY A 143 -2.12 5.50 -17.24
N LEU A 144 -0.97 5.01 -16.78
CA LEU A 144 0.29 4.96 -17.53
C LEU A 144 0.65 3.53 -17.95
N PRO A 145 1.32 3.35 -19.10
CA PRO A 145 1.77 2.03 -19.55
C PRO A 145 2.66 1.33 -18.51
N LYS A 146 2.52 0.02 -18.36
CA LYS A 146 3.30 -0.83 -17.42
C LYS A 146 3.19 -0.45 -15.94
N ARG A 147 2.40 0.57 -15.57
CA ARG A 147 2.16 1.03 -14.20
C ARG A 147 0.69 0.82 -13.82
N GLY A 148 0.37 0.78 -12.54
CA GLY A 148 -1.01 0.58 -12.09
C GLY A 148 -1.14 0.47 -10.57
N THR A 149 -2.30 0.08 -10.09
CA THR A 149 -2.57 -0.06 -8.65
C THR A 149 -1.60 -1.02 -7.95
N GLY A 150 -1.09 -2.04 -8.67
CA GLY A 150 -0.12 -2.99 -8.12
C GLY A 150 1.22 -2.33 -7.83
N THR A 151 1.76 -1.52 -8.77
CA THR A 151 3.03 -0.81 -8.60
C THR A 151 2.94 0.27 -7.52
N ALA A 152 1.85 1.05 -7.48
CA ALA A 152 1.63 2.02 -6.40
C ALA A 152 1.48 1.34 -5.02
N THR A 153 0.81 0.19 -4.96
CA THR A 153 0.63 -0.53 -3.69
C THR A 153 1.95 -1.11 -3.17
N ILE A 154 2.87 -1.53 -4.05
CA ILE A 154 4.15 -2.08 -3.60
C ILE A 154 5.03 -0.99 -3.00
N GLU A 155 4.98 0.23 -3.51
CA GLU A 155 5.65 1.39 -2.89
C GLU A 155 5.12 1.59 -1.45
N ALA A 156 3.80 1.54 -1.25
CA ALA A 156 3.23 1.64 0.09
C ALA A 156 3.72 0.51 1.03
N LYS A 157 3.93 -0.70 0.52
CA LYS A 157 4.45 -1.82 1.33
C LYS A 157 5.93 -1.72 1.64
N LEU A 158 6.65 -0.89 0.90
CA LEU A 158 8.06 -0.66 1.14
C LEU A 158 8.32 -0.08 2.53
N ALA A 159 7.43 0.79 3.03
CA ALA A 159 7.54 1.36 4.36
C ALA A 159 7.58 0.29 5.48
N GLN A 160 6.70 -0.73 5.38
CA GLN A 160 6.71 -1.83 6.35
C GLN A 160 8.01 -2.63 6.29
N GLN A 161 8.57 -2.78 5.09
CA GLN A 161 9.81 -3.52 4.89
C GLN A 161 11.02 -2.74 5.40
N LEU A 162 11.07 -1.44 5.13
CA LEU A 162 12.13 -0.55 5.63
C LEU A 162 12.08 -0.45 7.16
N ALA A 163 10.91 -0.23 7.76
CA ALA A 163 10.76 -0.20 9.20
C ALA A 163 11.28 -1.47 9.86
N TRP A 164 11.02 -2.63 9.24
CA TRP A 164 11.49 -3.90 9.76
C TRP A 164 12.99 -4.12 9.57
N MET A 165 13.58 -3.70 8.44
CA MET A 165 15.02 -3.84 8.15
C MET A 165 15.87 -2.96 9.03
N GLU A 166 15.51 -1.69 9.09
CA GLU A 166 16.27 -0.67 9.83
C GLU A 166 15.98 -0.69 11.33
N GLN A 167 14.95 -1.44 11.76
CA GLN A 167 14.46 -1.46 13.14
C GLN A 167 14.05 -0.06 13.64
N GLU A 168 13.59 0.79 12.73
CA GLU A 168 13.14 2.15 12.98
C GLU A 168 11.74 2.39 12.43
N PRO A 169 10.97 3.33 12.98
CA PRO A 169 9.66 3.71 12.47
C PRO A 169 9.77 4.34 11.08
N VAL A 170 8.77 4.06 10.23
CA VAL A 170 8.56 4.74 8.96
C VAL A 170 7.15 5.30 8.92
N TYR A 171 7.04 6.58 8.62
CA TYR A 171 5.76 7.29 8.54
C TYR A 171 5.29 7.31 7.08
N GLN A 172 3.99 7.11 6.87
CA GLN A 172 3.34 7.21 5.57
C GLN A 172 2.13 8.13 5.68
N VAL A 173 1.99 9.04 4.74
CA VAL A 173 0.80 9.88 4.59
C VAL A 173 0.13 9.54 3.27
N PHE A 174 -1.13 9.13 3.35
CA PHE A 174 -2.00 8.89 2.21
C PHE A 174 -2.79 10.16 1.94
N VAL A 175 -2.42 10.87 0.90
CA VAL A 175 -2.98 12.19 0.54
C VAL A 175 -4.21 12.00 -0.34
N ASP A 176 -5.36 12.56 0.06
CA ASP A 176 -6.61 12.59 -0.71
C ASP A 176 -6.87 14.02 -1.20
N LEU A 177 -7.20 14.17 -2.48
CA LEU A 177 -7.55 15.45 -3.06
C LEU A 177 -9.08 15.63 -3.16
N ARG A 178 -9.58 16.79 -2.79
CA ARG A 178 -11.03 17.11 -2.85
C ARG A 178 -11.49 17.24 -4.30
N LYS A 179 -12.31 16.28 -4.80
CA LYS A 179 -12.92 16.34 -6.14
C LYS A 179 -11.93 16.80 -7.22
N ALA A 180 -10.75 16.19 -7.27
CA ALA A 180 -9.61 16.70 -8.02
C ALA A 180 -9.90 17.01 -9.49
N TYR A 181 -10.66 16.13 -10.18
CA TYR A 181 -11.07 16.34 -11.56
C TYR A 181 -11.97 17.58 -11.74
N ASP A 182 -12.80 17.90 -10.74
CA ASP A 182 -13.77 19.02 -10.82
C ASP A 182 -13.13 20.38 -10.49
N HIS A 183 -11.97 20.36 -9.79
CA HIS A 183 -11.35 21.59 -9.27
C HIS A 183 -10.09 22.02 -10.01
N LEU A 184 -9.50 21.20 -10.88
CA LEU A 184 -8.30 21.53 -11.63
C LEU A 184 -8.50 22.87 -12.38
N ASP A 185 -7.55 23.80 -12.20
CA ASP A 185 -7.55 25.09 -12.89
C ASP A 185 -7.18 24.90 -14.37
N ARG A 186 -8.08 25.26 -15.28
CA ARG A 186 -7.91 25.04 -16.72
C ARG A 186 -6.80 25.89 -17.33
N GLU A 187 -6.67 27.14 -16.90
CA GLU A 187 -5.62 28.04 -17.41
C GLU A 187 -4.24 27.54 -16.98
N ARG A 188 -4.10 27.15 -15.70
CA ARG A 188 -2.86 26.54 -15.20
C ARG A 188 -2.55 25.23 -15.90
N CYS A 189 -3.55 24.40 -16.14
CA CYS A 189 -3.38 23.15 -16.88
C CYS A 189 -2.83 23.42 -18.28
N LEU A 190 -3.41 24.35 -19.03
CA LEU A 190 -2.93 24.71 -20.38
C LEU A 190 -1.51 25.29 -20.35
N ALA A 191 -1.20 26.15 -19.37
CA ALA A 191 0.14 26.71 -19.18
C ALA A 191 1.20 25.61 -18.92
N ILE A 192 0.88 24.64 -18.03
CA ILE A 192 1.74 23.50 -17.77
C ILE A 192 1.94 22.66 -19.05
N MET A 193 0.86 22.34 -19.75
CA MET A 193 0.93 21.59 -21.01
C MET A 193 1.77 22.29 -22.07
N THR A 194 1.70 23.62 -22.15
CA THR A 194 2.61 24.41 -22.99
C THR A 194 4.07 24.19 -22.61
N GLY A 195 4.38 24.21 -21.30
CA GLY A 195 5.73 23.91 -20.79
C GLY A 195 6.23 22.53 -21.16
N TYR A 196 5.34 21.54 -21.23
CA TYR A 196 5.65 20.18 -21.68
C TYR A 196 5.78 20.05 -23.21
N GLY A 197 5.61 21.14 -23.96
CA GLY A 197 5.77 21.15 -25.41
C GLY A 197 4.54 20.70 -26.19
N VAL A 198 3.35 20.74 -25.60
CA VAL A 198 2.10 20.48 -26.32
C VAL A 198 1.85 21.60 -27.31
N GLY A 199 1.66 21.27 -28.58
CA GLY A 199 1.49 22.23 -29.64
C GLY A 199 0.27 23.15 -29.46
N PRO A 200 0.36 24.45 -29.86
CA PRO A 200 -0.67 25.46 -29.58
C PRO A 200 -2.02 25.15 -30.22
N LYS A 201 -2.08 24.43 -31.34
CA LYS A 201 -3.37 24.02 -31.96
C LYS A 201 -4.14 23.08 -31.02
N LEU A 202 -3.47 22.09 -30.40
CA LEU A 202 -4.08 21.16 -29.46
C LEU A 202 -4.67 21.89 -28.25
N LEU A 203 -3.90 22.81 -27.70
CA LEU A 203 -4.31 23.59 -26.53
C LEU A 203 -5.51 24.50 -26.85
N ARG A 204 -5.52 25.15 -28.01
CA ARG A 204 -6.65 25.97 -28.47
C ARG A 204 -7.91 25.15 -28.68
N LEU A 205 -7.80 23.96 -29.29
CA LEU A 205 -8.94 23.06 -29.47
C LEU A 205 -9.55 22.66 -28.13
N GLN A 206 -8.72 22.30 -27.17
CA GLN A 206 -9.20 21.91 -25.83
C GLN A 206 -9.81 23.10 -25.07
N ALA A 207 -9.20 24.27 -25.15
CA ALA A 207 -9.76 25.49 -24.56
C ALA A 207 -11.14 25.83 -25.15
N LYS A 208 -11.23 25.79 -26.48
CA LYS A 208 -12.46 26.05 -27.23
C LYS A 208 -13.57 25.07 -26.88
N PHE A 209 -13.23 23.78 -26.76
CA PHE A 209 -14.18 22.76 -26.30
C PHE A 209 -14.71 23.10 -24.90
N TRP A 210 -13.87 23.49 -23.96
CA TRP A 210 -14.30 23.87 -22.61
C TRP A 210 -15.19 25.12 -22.56
N GLU A 211 -14.94 26.09 -23.46
CA GLU A 211 -15.77 27.30 -23.58
C GLU A 211 -17.18 26.97 -24.09
N GLN A 212 -17.26 26.06 -25.06
CA GLN A 212 -18.53 25.69 -25.73
C GLN A 212 -19.27 24.58 -24.99
N ALA A 213 -18.57 23.79 -24.14
CA ALA A 213 -19.13 22.58 -23.55
C ALA A 213 -20.32 22.88 -22.63
N GLU A 214 -21.49 22.48 -23.08
CA GLU A 214 -22.71 22.51 -22.29
C GLU A 214 -23.01 21.13 -21.71
N MET A 215 -23.32 21.07 -20.43
CA MET A 215 -23.50 19.83 -19.67
C MET A 215 -24.94 19.70 -19.21
N VAL A 216 -25.48 18.48 -19.32
CA VAL A 216 -26.82 18.17 -18.81
C VAL A 216 -26.78 16.90 -17.97
N CYS A 217 -27.28 16.94 -16.74
CA CYS A 217 -27.40 15.75 -15.91
C CYS A 217 -28.57 14.90 -16.34
N ARG A 218 -28.36 13.57 -16.44
CA ARG A 218 -29.40 12.57 -16.66
C ARG A 218 -29.60 11.71 -15.43
N ALA A 219 -30.81 11.70 -14.87
CA ALA A 219 -31.22 10.87 -13.76
C ALA A 219 -32.65 10.33 -13.97
N GLY A 220 -32.87 9.03 -13.75
CA GLY A 220 -34.19 8.41 -13.86
C GLY A 220 -34.89 8.56 -15.22
N GLY A 221 -34.14 8.72 -16.30
CA GLY A 221 -34.69 8.93 -17.65
C GLY A 221 -34.98 10.39 -18.00
N SER A 222 -34.90 11.31 -17.06
CA SER A 222 -35.12 12.76 -17.26
C SER A 222 -33.79 13.51 -17.35
N PHE A 223 -33.81 14.64 -18.07
CA PHE A 223 -32.69 15.58 -18.18
C PHE A 223 -32.89 16.79 -17.28
N GLY A 224 -31.83 17.21 -16.58
CA GLY A 224 -31.80 18.44 -15.83
C GLY A 224 -31.65 19.68 -16.70
N LYS A 225 -31.52 20.86 -16.06
CA LYS A 225 -31.19 22.08 -16.79
C LYS A 225 -29.73 22.03 -17.27
N PRO A 226 -29.44 22.56 -18.48
CA PRO A 226 -28.06 22.72 -18.95
C PRO A 226 -27.24 23.65 -18.02
N PHE A 227 -25.95 23.39 -17.93
CA PHE A 227 -25.00 24.22 -17.19
C PHE A 227 -23.60 24.15 -17.79
N HIS A 228 -22.79 25.17 -17.52
CA HIS A 228 -21.37 25.21 -17.89
C HIS A 228 -20.48 24.97 -16.68
N ALA A 229 -19.39 24.22 -16.87
CA ALA A 229 -18.35 24.06 -15.86
C ALA A 229 -17.17 24.99 -16.18
N PHE A 230 -16.81 25.86 -15.28
CA PHE A 230 -15.72 26.84 -15.44
C PHE A 230 -14.36 26.28 -15.00
N ARG A 231 -14.33 25.14 -14.33
CA ARG A 231 -13.14 24.47 -13.80
C ARG A 231 -13.19 22.97 -14.08
N GLY A 232 -12.06 22.34 -13.90
CA GLY A 232 -11.96 20.90 -13.94
C GLY A 232 -11.88 20.30 -15.32
N VAL A 233 -11.60 19.01 -15.35
CA VAL A 233 -11.56 18.17 -16.54
C VAL A 233 -12.67 17.11 -16.46
N THR A 234 -13.20 16.72 -17.62
CA THR A 234 -14.37 15.84 -17.70
C THR A 234 -14.07 14.41 -17.26
N GLN A 235 -14.76 13.93 -16.24
CA GLN A 235 -14.66 12.49 -15.88
C GLN A 235 -15.32 11.65 -16.98
N GLY A 236 -14.48 10.97 -17.80
CA GLY A 236 -14.91 10.13 -18.92
C GLY A 236 -14.35 10.53 -20.29
N GLY A 237 -13.68 11.66 -20.38
CA GLY A 237 -12.91 12.06 -21.57
C GLY A 237 -11.58 11.28 -21.67
N PRO A 238 -11.19 10.82 -22.86
CA PRO A 238 -9.89 10.17 -23.07
C PRO A 238 -8.70 11.03 -22.67
N LEU A 239 -8.75 12.33 -22.95
CA LEU A 239 -7.66 13.28 -22.66
C LEU A 239 -7.59 13.71 -21.19
N SER A 240 -8.72 13.69 -20.48
CA SER A 240 -8.83 14.21 -19.13
C SER A 240 -7.85 13.60 -18.13
N SER A 241 -7.67 12.28 -18.16
CA SER A 241 -6.75 11.58 -17.28
C SER A 241 -5.29 11.93 -17.58
N LEU A 242 -4.96 12.11 -18.86
CA LEU A 242 -3.61 12.49 -19.29
C LEU A 242 -3.28 13.92 -18.87
N MET A 243 -4.19 14.87 -19.10
CA MET A 243 -4.04 16.25 -18.67
C MET A 243 -3.85 16.35 -17.16
N PHE A 244 -4.66 15.62 -16.41
CA PHE A 244 -4.54 15.57 -14.96
C PHE A 244 -3.16 15.02 -14.54
N ASN A 245 -2.69 13.92 -15.16
CA ASN A 245 -1.38 13.37 -14.89
C ASN A 245 -0.24 14.34 -15.23
N VAL A 246 -0.34 15.11 -16.33
CA VAL A 246 0.66 16.15 -16.67
C VAL A 246 0.73 17.21 -15.59
N CYS A 247 -0.41 17.66 -15.08
CA CYS A 247 -0.44 18.65 -13.99
C CYS A 247 0.14 18.09 -12.68
N VAL A 248 -0.19 16.85 -12.34
CA VAL A 248 0.37 16.17 -11.14
C VAL A 248 1.86 15.91 -11.31
N ASP A 249 2.33 15.53 -12.50
CA ASP A 249 3.75 15.35 -12.82
C ASP A 249 4.55 16.65 -12.59
N ALA A 250 4.03 17.77 -13.06
CA ALA A 250 4.62 19.08 -12.86
C ALA A 250 4.73 19.44 -11.36
N VAL A 251 3.66 19.21 -10.60
CA VAL A 251 3.66 19.41 -9.14
C VAL A 251 4.69 18.53 -8.46
N ILE A 252 4.73 17.23 -8.80
CA ILE A 252 5.67 16.28 -8.18
C ILE A 252 7.11 16.63 -8.49
N ARG A 253 7.45 16.98 -9.73
CA ARG A 253 8.82 17.38 -10.11
C ARG A 253 9.26 18.61 -9.33
N GLU A 254 8.43 19.64 -9.26
CA GLU A 254 8.72 20.86 -8.50
C GLU A 254 8.78 20.60 -7.00
N TRP A 255 7.89 19.76 -6.48
CA TRP A 255 7.89 19.36 -5.08
C TRP A 255 9.17 18.62 -4.69
N LEU A 256 9.60 17.61 -5.48
CA LEU A 256 10.83 16.86 -5.26
C LEU A 256 12.07 17.77 -5.38
N ARG A 257 12.08 18.69 -6.32
CA ARG A 257 13.15 19.69 -6.45
C ARG A 257 13.31 20.52 -5.19
N ARG A 258 12.20 20.95 -4.58
CA ARG A 258 12.23 21.77 -3.36
C ARG A 258 12.54 21.00 -2.10
N THR A 259 12.15 19.74 -2.01
CA THR A 259 12.21 18.97 -0.77
C THR A 259 13.32 17.94 -0.73
N LEU A 260 13.84 17.52 -1.89
CA LEU A 260 14.92 16.55 -2.01
C LEU A 260 16.05 17.09 -2.87
N SER A 261 15.97 16.95 -4.21
CA SER A 261 17.02 17.38 -5.12
C SER A 261 16.54 17.53 -6.57
N GLU A 262 17.38 18.12 -7.42
CA GLU A 262 17.16 18.19 -8.87
C GLU A 262 17.18 16.81 -9.54
N GLU A 263 18.00 15.88 -9.04
CA GLU A 263 18.08 14.50 -9.51
C GLU A 263 16.77 13.76 -9.21
N ALA A 264 16.26 13.90 -7.98
CA ALA A 264 14.95 13.33 -7.60
C ALA A 264 13.81 13.88 -8.47
N ALA A 265 13.84 15.18 -8.81
CA ALA A 265 12.87 15.79 -9.72
C ALA A 265 12.93 15.21 -11.14
N ARG A 266 14.08 14.69 -11.56
CA ARG A 266 14.26 13.97 -12.84
C ARG A 266 13.92 12.48 -12.76
N GLY A 267 13.70 11.95 -11.56
CA GLY A 267 13.34 10.55 -11.32
C GLY A 267 14.48 9.69 -10.75
N ASP A 268 15.61 10.28 -10.42
CA ASP A 268 16.76 9.60 -9.79
C ASP A 268 16.80 9.94 -8.29
N PHE A 269 16.35 9.02 -7.47
CA PHE A 269 16.37 9.16 -6.02
C PHE A 269 17.70 8.78 -5.37
N GLY A 270 18.67 8.27 -6.16
CA GLY A 270 19.91 7.71 -5.63
C GLY A 270 19.69 6.39 -4.86
N GLU A 271 20.80 5.69 -4.58
CA GLU A 271 20.75 4.38 -3.89
C GLU A 271 20.46 4.47 -2.38
N ALA A 272 20.73 5.61 -1.77
CA ALA A 272 20.58 5.83 -0.33
C ALA A 272 19.21 6.40 0.07
N SER A 273 18.38 6.80 -0.89
CA SER A 273 17.06 7.39 -0.62
C SER A 273 16.14 6.39 0.04
N THR A 274 15.50 6.83 1.13
CA THR A 274 14.51 6.06 1.88
C THR A 274 13.11 6.65 1.79
N GLU A 275 12.97 7.72 1.02
CA GLU A 275 11.71 8.40 0.76
C GLU A 275 10.84 7.55 -0.15
N ILE A 276 9.57 7.46 0.20
CA ILE A 276 8.55 6.69 -0.52
C ILE A 276 7.58 7.67 -1.13
N VAL A 277 7.52 7.70 -2.45
CA VAL A 277 6.63 8.60 -3.17
C VAL A 277 5.90 7.81 -4.26
N ALA A 278 4.56 7.85 -4.23
CA ALA A 278 3.74 7.24 -5.26
C ALA A 278 2.43 8.01 -5.44
N PHE A 279 2.07 8.32 -6.68
CA PHE A 279 0.81 8.97 -7.00
C PHE A 279 0.03 8.14 -8.02
N PHE A 280 -1.22 7.86 -7.71
CA PHE A 280 -2.13 7.17 -8.61
C PHE A 280 -3.31 8.09 -8.92
N VAL A 281 -3.16 8.91 -9.96
CA VAL A 281 -4.09 9.98 -10.33
C VAL A 281 -4.22 10.98 -9.16
N ASP A 282 -5.31 10.95 -8.41
CA ASP A 282 -5.63 11.81 -7.27
C ASP A 282 -5.19 11.24 -5.91
N ASP A 283 -4.90 9.96 -5.84
CA ASP A 283 -4.46 9.29 -4.61
C ASP A 283 -2.93 9.39 -4.46
N GLY A 284 -2.45 10.17 -3.49
CA GLY A 284 -1.03 10.35 -3.20
C GLY A 284 -0.55 9.51 -2.02
N LEU A 285 0.73 9.12 -2.05
CA LEU A 285 1.46 8.52 -0.95
C LEU A 285 2.80 9.19 -0.81
N VAL A 286 3.10 9.67 0.39
CA VAL A 286 4.43 10.18 0.77
C VAL A 286 4.85 9.48 2.04
N GLY A 287 6.09 9.00 2.12
CA GLY A 287 6.62 8.34 3.30
C GLY A 287 8.09 8.64 3.53
N SER A 288 8.49 8.69 4.81
CA SER A 288 9.88 8.86 5.22
C SER A 288 10.09 8.34 6.65
N ARG A 289 11.34 8.12 7.01
CA ARG A 289 11.77 7.88 8.39
C ARG A 289 11.89 9.17 9.18
N ASP A 290 12.14 10.28 8.50
CA ASP A 290 12.27 11.61 9.11
C ASP A 290 10.90 12.30 9.17
N PRO A 291 10.30 12.45 10.36
CA PRO A 291 9.02 13.11 10.52
C PRO A 291 9.08 14.63 10.28
N ILE A 292 10.25 15.25 10.51
CA ILE A 292 10.41 16.70 10.30
C ILE A 292 10.42 16.98 8.80
N TRP A 293 11.22 16.23 8.05
CA TRP A 293 11.21 16.32 6.59
C TRP A 293 9.81 16.03 6.04
N LEU A 294 9.14 14.98 6.51
CA LEU A 294 7.81 14.59 6.01
C LEU A 294 6.77 15.69 6.22
N GLN A 295 6.76 16.34 7.39
CA GLN A 295 5.85 17.48 7.63
C GLN A 295 6.17 18.65 6.69
N SER A 296 7.44 19.04 6.59
CA SER A 296 7.87 20.12 5.68
C SER A 296 7.52 19.80 4.22
N ALA A 297 7.73 18.55 3.81
CA ALA A 297 7.39 18.08 2.46
C ALA A 297 5.88 18.14 2.20
N LEU A 298 5.03 17.79 3.19
CA LEU A 298 3.58 17.91 3.09
C LEU A 298 3.13 19.37 2.94
N ASP A 299 3.72 20.27 3.71
CA ASP A 299 3.38 21.71 3.66
C ASP A 299 3.68 22.29 2.27
N VAL A 300 4.82 21.93 1.69
CA VAL A 300 5.17 22.33 0.32
C VAL A 300 4.21 21.69 -0.70
N LEU A 301 3.87 20.40 -0.54
CA LEU A 301 2.99 19.68 -1.46
C LEU A 301 1.58 20.31 -1.50
N VAL A 302 1.04 20.65 -0.34
CA VAL A 302 -0.27 21.31 -0.21
C VAL A 302 -0.29 22.64 -0.97
N ILE A 303 0.73 23.47 -0.81
CA ILE A 303 0.85 24.78 -1.51
C ILE A 303 0.94 24.58 -3.03
N LEU A 304 1.72 23.60 -3.47
CA LEU A 304 1.88 23.32 -4.90
C LEU A 304 0.59 22.80 -5.54
N PHE A 305 -0.17 21.94 -4.86
CA PHE A 305 -1.49 21.52 -5.35
C PHE A 305 -2.47 22.70 -5.42
N GLU A 306 -2.46 23.59 -4.44
CA GLU A 306 -3.30 24.81 -4.49
C GLU A 306 -2.95 25.72 -5.67
N SER A 307 -1.68 25.76 -6.07
CA SER A 307 -1.24 26.57 -7.23
C SER A 307 -1.89 26.14 -8.55
N ILE A 308 -2.36 24.90 -8.65
CA ILE A 308 -3.10 24.37 -9.81
C ILE A 308 -4.60 24.18 -9.55
N GLY A 309 -5.12 24.78 -8.46
CA GLY A 309 -6.54 24.75 -8.09
C GLY A 309 -6.97 23.50 -7.33
N LEU A 310 -6.05 22.58 -6.99
CA LEU A 310 -6.35 21.36 -6.23
C LEU A 310 -6.20 21.62 -4.74
N ARG A 311 -7.05 20.99 -3.95
CA ARG A 311 -7.00 21.10 -2.49
C ARG A 311 -6.96 19.74 -1.83
N THR A 312 -6.04 19.56 -0.91
CA THR A 312 -5.95 18.38 -0.07
C THR A 312 -7.16 18.30 0.87
N ASN A 313 -7.62 17.11 1.15
CA ASN A 313 -8.73 16.84 2.05
C ASN A 313 -8.20 16.27 3.38
N PRO A 314 -8.07 17.07 4.46
CA PRO A 314 -7.54 16.61 5.75
C PRO A 314 -8.35 15.46 6.34
N ASP A 315 -9.69 15.49 6.22
CA ASP A 315 -10.57 14.44 6.77
C ASP A 315 -10.30 13.06 6.19
N LYS A 316 -9.86 12.97 4.93
CA LYS A 316 -9.60 11.73 4.21
C LYS A 316 -8.11 11.40 4.08
N THR A 317 -7.25 12.39 4.22
CA THR A 317 -5.81 12.18 4.32
C THR A 317 -5.49 11.47 5.62
N LYS A 318 -4.73 10.39 5.56
CA LYS A 318 -4.48 9.52 6.72
C LYS A 318 -3.00 9.29 6.91
N VAL A 319 -2.60 9.15 8.17
CA VAL A 319 -1.23 8.81 8.57
C VAL A 319 -1.18 7.36 9.03
N MET A 320 -0.19 6.62 8.55
CA MET A 320 0.13 5.29 9.05
C MET A 320 1.59 5.26 9.49
N THR A 321 1.85 4.83 10.72
CA THR A 321 3.21 4.61 11.21
C THR A 321 3.53 3.13 11.17
N CYS A 322 4.47 2.74 10.33
CA CYS A 322 4.98 1.38 10.24
C CYS A 322 6.08 1.20 11.26
N VAL A 323 5.91 0.27 12.18
CA VAL A 323 6.87 0.00 13.27
C VAL A 323 7.46 -1.40 13.14
N PRO A 324 8.73 -1.62 13.55
CA PRO A 324 9.34 -2.95 13.51
C PRO A 324 8.55 -3.98 14.31
N GLY A 325 8.54 -5.24 13.84
CA GLY A 325 7.70 -6.30 14.43
C GLY A 325 7.97 -6.61 15.92
N LYS A 326 9.19 -6.34 16.43
CA LYS A 326 9.52 -6.51 17.85
C LYS A 326 8.87 -5.45 18.74
N ILE A 327 8.59 -4.29 18.21
CA ILE A 327 7.94 -3.17 18.89
C ILE A 327 6.43 -3.41 19.05
N ARG A 328 5.84 -4.22 18.16
CA ARG A 328 4.44 -4.67 18.24
C ARG A 328 4.07 -5.28 19.59
N GLN A 329 4.95 -6.07 20.18
CA GLN A 329 4.65 -6.74 21.46
C GLN A 329 4.52 -5.73 22.62
N ALA A 330 5.27 -4.65 22.60
CA ALA A 330 5.15 -3.59 23.58
C ALA A 330 3.84 -2.80 23.41
N HIS A 331 3.45 -2.53 22.18
CA HIS A 331 2.20 -1.79 21.87
C HIS A 331 0.94 -2.61 22.17
N THR A 332 0.92 -3.90 21.83
CA THR A 332 -0.17 -4.80 22.21
C THR A 332 -0.29 -4.97 23.72
N THR A 333 0.80 -4.84 24.43
CA THR A 333 0.78 -4.94 25.90
C THR A 333 0.14 -3.71 26.54
N GLU A 334 0.40 -2.49 26.04
CA GLU A 334 -0.30 -1.28 26.52
C GLU A 334 -1.79 -1.26 26.14
N ALA A 335 -2.14 -1.64 24.90
CA ALA A 335 -3.53 -1.79 24.50
C ALA A 335 -4.26 -2.90 25.28
N TYR A 336 -3.52 -3.92 25.72
CA TYR A 336 -4.04 -4.99 26.56
C TYR A 336 -4.31 -4.47 28.00
N HIS A 337 -3.48 -3.59 28.52
CA HIS A 337 -3.68 -2.96 29.84
C HIS A 337 -4.85 -1.95 29.84
N THR A 338 -5.07 -1.22 28.77
CA THR A 338 -6.22 -0.31 28.62
C THR A 338 -7.54 -1.06 28.42
N GLN A 339 -7.52 -2.24 27.81
CA GLN A 339 -8.73 -3.09 27.67
C GLN A 339 -9.05 -3.93 28.91
N GLN A 340 -8.11 -4.11 29.85
CA GLN A 340 -8.36 -4.86 31.09
C GLN A 340 -9.09 -4.07 32.19
N ASN A 341 -9.40 -2.80 31.97
CA ASN A 341 -10.27 -2.03 32.88
C ASN A 341 -11.78 -2.26 32.65
N GLY A 342 -12.15 -3.24 31.83
CA GLY A 342 -13.50 -3.79 31.75
C GLY A 342 -13.76 -4.82 32.87
N PRO A 343 -15.03 -5.20 33.16
CA PRO A 343 -15.39 -6.04 34.30
C PRO A 343 -14.65 -7.38 34.30
N VAL A 344 -13.83 -7.58 35.31
CA VAL A 344 -12.92 -8.72 35.49
C VAL A 344 -13.72 -9.98 35.81
N ASN A 345 -13.52 -11.03 35.04
CA ASN A 345 -14.01 -12.37 35.31
C ASN A 345 -13.25 -12.97 36.53
N PRO A 346 -13.90 -13.33 37.63
CA PRO A 346 -13.23 -13.60 38.92
C PRO A 346 -12.41 -14.91 39.02
N THR A 347 -12.28 -15.69 37.96
CA THR A 347 -11.63 -17.03 38.01
C THR A 347 -10.20 -17.10 37.47
N ALA A 348 -9.59 -16.00 37.04
CA ALA A 348 -8.22 -15.98 36.52
C ALA A 348 -7.27 -15.04 37.32
N LYS A 349 -7.20 -15.22 38.62
CA LYS A 349 -6.29 -14.44 39.48
C LYS A 349 -4.89 -15.07 39.56
N ARG A 350 -4.03 -14.80 38.58
CA ARG A 350 -2.59 -14.72 38.83
C ARG A 350 -2.17 -13.28 38.53
N HIS A 351 -1.98 -12.50 39.59
CA HIS A 351 -1.40 -11.16 39.49
C HIS A 351 -0.07 -11.26 38.73
N ARG A 352 0.02 -10.55 37.63
CA ARG A 352 1.27 -10.42 36.90
C ARG A 352 1.94 -9.09 37.30
N VAL A 353 3.23 -9.12 37.48
CA VAL A 353 4.06 -7.96 37.77
C VAL A 353 5.09 -7.81 36.69
N VAL A 354 5.45 -6.60 36.38
CA VAL A 354 6.49 -6.31 35.38
C VAL A 354 7.82 -6.16 36.11
N CYS A 355 8.87 -6.83 35.62
CA CYS A 355 10.20 -6.64 36.12
C CYS A 355 10.71 -5.24 35.75
N ASP A 356 11.06 -4.42 36.71
CA ASP A 356 11.51 -3.05 36.48
C ASP A 356 12.86 -2.96 35.76
N ILE A 357 13.61 -4.04 35.76
CA ILE A 357 14.95 -4.08 35.16
C ILE A 357 14.88 -4.48 33.66
N CYS A 358 14.02 -5.46 33.31
CA CYS A 358 13.98 -5.98 31.95
C CYS A 358 12.61 -5.86 31.26
N GLY A 359 11.59 -5.32 31.95
CA GLY A 359 10.25 -5.15 31.39
C GLY A 359 9.45 -6.45 31.16
N VAL A 360 9.97 -7.61 31.58
CA VAL A 360 9.28 -8.89 31.41
C VAL A 360 8.12 -9.00 32.39
N SER A 361 6.93 -9.33 31.88
CA SER A 361 5.75 -9.58 32.70
C SER A 361 5.75 -11.01 33.25
N LEU A 362 5.70 -11.15 34.55
CA LEU A 362 5.81 -12.41 35.28
C LEU A 362 4.64 -12.61 36.23
N ALA A 363 4.39 -13.86 36.65
CA ALA A 363 3.54 -14.08 37.82
C ALA A 363 4.21 -13.46 39.04
N ALA A 364 3.43 -12.79 39.91
CA ALA A 364 3.96 -12.11 41.09
C ALA A 364 4.86 -13.04 41.96
N GLY A 365 4.50 -14.32 42.10
CA GLY A 365 5.30 -15.32 42.78
C GLY A 365 6.61 -15.72 42.08
N SER A 366 6.77 -15.39 40.81
CA SER A 366 7.96 -15.70 39.99
C SER A 366 8.91 -14.52 39.87
N LEU A 367 8.48 -13.30 40.21
CA LEU A 367 9.32 -12.08 40.10
C LEU A 367 10.64 -12.22 40.88
N ARG A 368 10.56 -12.76 42.07
CA ARG A 368 11.71 -12.95 42.94
C ARG A 368 12.74 -13.90 42.31
N SER A 369 12.31 -15.10 41.88
CA SER A 369 13.20 -16.05 41.24
C SER A 369 13.76 -15.49 39.93
N HIS A 370 12.99 -14.70 39.21
CA HIS A 370 13.43 -14.00 38.01
C HIS A 370 14.52 -12.96 38.32
N LEU A 371 14.33 -12.11 39.37
CA LEU A 371 15.32 -11.14 39.79
C LEU A 371 16.62 -11.82 40.24
N GLU A 372 16.51 -12.92 40.97
CA GLU A 372 17.65 -13.71 41.43
C GLU A 372 18.40 -14.40 40.28
N THR A 373 17.71 -14.95 39.31
CA THR A 373 18.31 -15.78 38.24
C THR A 373 18.69 -15.00 36.98
N GLN A 374 17.96 -13.93 36.69
CA GLN A 374 18.12 -13.19 35.43
C GLN A 374 18.86 -11.85 35.61
N HIS A 375 18.87 -11.29 36.82
CA HIS A 375 19.44 -9.98 37.07
C HIS A 375 20.56 -9.97 38.12
N ASP A 376 20.81 -11.09 38.75
CA ASP A 376 21.83 -11.24 39.82
C ASP A 376 21.77 -10.12 40.87
N THR A 377 20.57 -9.64 41.20
CA THR A 377 20.32 -8.43 41.99
C THR A 377 20.18 -8.70 43.49
N TYR A 378 20.27 -9.93 43.91
CA TYR A 378 20.03 -10.34 45.28
C TYR A 378 21.02 -9.80 46.30
N ARG A 379 22.12 -9.18 45.86
CA ARG A 379 23.14 -8.62 46.75
C ARG A 379 22.88 -7.16 47.18
N SER A 380 21.87 -6.50 46.63
CA SER A 380 21.65 -5.07 46.87
C SER A 380 20.21 -4.62 46.83
N PHE A 381 19.26 -5.40 47.34
CA PHE A 381 17.85 -5.01 47.21
C PHE A 381 17.11 -4.91 48.52
N VAL A 382 16.42 -3.78 48.60
CA VAL A 382 15.23 -3.64 49.41
C VAL A 382 14.03 -3.80 48.49
N LEU A 383 13.28 -4.86 48.66
CA LEU A 383 11.94 -4.93 48.09
C LEU A 383 10.94 -4.76 49.23
N ASN A 384 10.74 -3.55 49.63
CA ASN A 384 9.48 -3.21 50.29
C ASN A 384 8.61 -2.50 49.27
N ARG A 385 7.89 -3.25 48.49
CA ARG A 385 6.83 -2.69 47.66
C ARG A 385 5.53 -2.78 48.38
N ASP A 386 5.19 -1.69 49.01
CA ASP A 386 3.80 -1.30 49.05
C ASP A 386 3.37 -1.02 47.60
N LEU A 387 2.38 -1.71 47.14
CA LEU A 387 1.79 -1.52 45.80
C LEU A 387 1.22 -0.10 45.57
N THR A 388 1.23 0.73 46.62
CA THR A 388 0.80 2.14 46.61
C THR A 388 1.94 3.12 46.42
N GLY A 389 3.20 2.69 46.45
CA GLY A 389 4.36 3.57 46.20
C GLY A 389 4.69 4.57 47.30
N GLU A 390 4.11 4.47 48.50
CA GLU A 390 4.19 5.48 49.56
C GLU A 390 5.24 5.21 50.64
N ARG A 391 6.00 4.12 50.56
CA ARG A 391 7.03 3.84 51.59
C ARG A 391 8.46 3.96 51.05
N GLU A 392 9.29 4.70 51.78
CA GLU A 392 10.72 4.76 51.51
C GLU A 392 11.38 3.37 51.70
N ALA A 393 12.28 3.06 50.81
CA ALA A 393 13.06 1.82 50.85
C ALA A 393 13.98 1.84 52.09
N VAL A 394 13.83 0.85 52.96
CA VAL A 394 14.72 0.70 54.16
C VAL A 394 15.88 -0.22 53.78
N VAL A 395 17.10 0.29 53.89
CA VAL A 395 18.34 -0.47 53.65
C VAL A 395 18.87 -0.99 54.97
N TYR A 396 18.98 -2.29 55.10
CA TYR A 396 19.59 -2.95 56.25
C TYR A 396 20.99 -3.46 55.89
N ARG A 397 21.96 -3.29 56.77
CA ARG A 397 23.32 -3.78 56.61
C ARG A 397 23.62 -4.87 57.61
N ALA A 398 24.20 -5.99 57.16
CA ALA A 398 24.67 -7.05 58.02
C ALA A 398 26.16 -7.25 57.82
N ASP A 399 26.91 -7.10 58.90
CA ASP A 399 28.34 -7.36 58.94
C ASP A 399 28.61 -8.68 59.69
N ALA A 400 29.67 -9.38 59.28
CA ALA A 400 30.12 -10.54 60.03
C ALA A 400 30.67 -10.10 61.37
N ASN A 401 30.30 -10.78 62.44
CA ASN A 401 30.88 -10.55 63.76
C ASN A 401 32.31 -11.13 63.88
N ALA A 402 32.96 -10.94 65.01
CA ALA A 402 34.31 -11.40 65.22
C ALA A 402 34.51 -12.92 65.14
N THR A 403 33.42 -13.70 65.10
CA THR A 403 33.40 -15.15 64.90
C THR A 403 33.08 -15.53 63.47
N GLY A 404 32.97 -14.56 62.54
CA GLY A 404 32.64 -14.78 61.15
C GLY A 404 31.17 -15.16 60.89
N THR A 405 30.30 -14.96 61.88
CA THR A 405 28.86 -15.21 61.75
C THR A 405 28.12 -13.90 61.51
N TYR A 406 27.00 -13.99 60.79
CA TYR A 406 26.13 -12.87 60.45
C TYR A 406 24.89 -12.86 61.33
N VAL A 407 24.52 -11.70 61.83
CA VAL A 407 23.27 -11.49 62.56
C VAL A 407 22.27 -10.81 61.60
N CYS A 408 21.03 -11.25 61.63
CA CYS A 408 20.01 -10.63 60.81
C CYS A 408 19.81 -9.16 61.20
N PRO A 409 19.96 -8.19 60.30
CA PRO A 409 19.85 -6.77 60.62
C PRO A 409 18.39 -6.27 60.68
N VAL A 410 17.42 -7.13 60.40
CA VAL A 410 16.00 -6.73 60.47
C VAL A 410 15.59 -6.56 61.93
N PRO A 411 15.01 -5.42 62.34
CA PRO A 411 14.60 -5.18 63.72
C PRO A 411 13.75 -6.32 64.28
N ALA A 412 13.99 -6.70 65.53
CA ALA A 412 13.31 -7.80 66.23
C ALA A 412 13.56 -9.22 65.67
N CYS A 413 14.45 -9.41 64.67
CA CYS A 413 14.88 -10.73 64.25
C CYS A 413 16.16 -11.16 64.93
N VAL A 414 16.14 -12.29 65.63
CA VAL A 414 17.30 -12.88 66.33
C VAL A 414 18.02 -13.95 65.51
N GLY A 415 17.78 -13.96 64.15
CA GLY A 415 18.39 -14.94 63.25
C GLY A 415 19.90 -14.76 63.11
N VAL A 416 20.68 -15.84 63.35
CA VAL A 416 22.12 -15.88 63.13
C VAL A 416 22.45 -16.82 62.00
N ALA A 417 23.34 -16.42 61.10
CA ALA A 417 23.78 -17.21 59.98
C ALA A 417 25.30 -17.40 60.01
N CYS A 418 25.77 -18.61 59.79
CA CYS A 418 27.17 -18.94 59.76
C CYS A 418 27.89 -18.59 58.45
N THR A 419 27.16 -18.27 57.43
CA THR A 419 27.69 -17.83 56.14
C THR A 419 26.73 -16.80 55.50
N GLU A 420 27.23 -15.99 54.57
CA GLU A 420 26.43 -15.08 53.77
C GLU A 420 25.30 -15.81 53.07
N ALA A 421 25.54 -17.00 52.49
CA ALA A 421 24.55 -17.80 51.80
C ALA A 421 23.41 -18.26 52.75
N VAL A 422 23.72 -18.58 53.99
CA VAL A 422 22.71 -18.95 54.99
C VAL A 422 21.91 -17.72 55.47
N LEU A 423 22.57 -16.58 55.64
CA LEU A 423 21.89 -15.31 55.93
C LEU A 423 20.91 -14.92 54.80
N ARG A 424 21.36 -15.07 53.60
CA ARG A 424 20.55 -14.86 52.40
C ARG A 424 19.31 -15.79 52.37
N SER A 425 19.52 -17.07 52.61
CA SER A 425 18.40 -18.04 52.69
C SER A 425 17.43 -17.70 53.84
N HIS A 426 17.95 -17.15 54.95
CA HIS A 426 17.18 -16.66 56.07
C HIS A 426 16.27 -15.48 55.67
N PHE A 427 16.85 -14.46 55.01
CA PHE A 427 16.05 -13.33 54.47
C PHE A 427 14.95 -13.81 53.53
N LEU A 428 15.27 -14.65 52.60
CA LEU A 428 14.35 -15.18 51.66
C LEU A 428 13.16 -15.92 52.29
N ARG A 429 13.39 -16.58 53.40
CA ARG A 429 12.36 -17.38 54.09
C ARG A 429 11.61 -16.63 55.19
N ARG A 430 12.29 -15.75 55.93
CA ARG A 430 11.76 -15.10 57.12
C ARG A 430 11.30 -13.68 56.91
N HIS A 431 11.91 -13.01 55.91
CA HIS A 431 11.63 -11.61 55.57
C HIS A 431 11.22 -11.47 54.09
N PRO A 432 10.20 -12.18 53.66
CA PRO A 432 9.81 -12.18 52.24
C PRO A 432 9.25 -10.83 51.78
N GLN A 433 8.87 -9.96 52.70
CA GLN A 433 8.37 -8.60 52.41
C GLN A 433 9.45 -7.52 52.54
N ASP A 434 10.52 -7.79 53.31
CA ASP A 434 11.65 -6.90 53.48
C ASP A 434 12.88 -7.53 52.84
N LEU A 435 13.08 -7.27 51.58
CA LEU A 435 14.21 -7.83 50.86
C LEU A 435 15.45 -6.99 51.06
N VAL A 436 16.37 -7.54 51.81
CA VAL A 436 17.63 -6.87 52.15
C VAL A 436 18.78 -7.62 51.60
N CYS A 437 19.67 -6.94 50.93
CA CYS A 437 20.96 -7.47 50.53
C CYS A 437 22.08 -6.69 51.18
N CYS A 438 22.96 -7.41 51.86
CA CYS A 438 24.08 -6.81 52.56
C CYS A 438 25.40 -7.33 52.03
N PRO A 439 26.23 -6.51 51.43
CA PRO A 439 27.63 -6.84 51.21
C PRO A 439 28.40 -6.58 52.51
N THR A 440 29.36 -7.43 52.76
CA THR A 440 30.13 -7.49 54.04
C THR A 440 31.30 -6.54 54.13
N GLU A 441 31.71 -5.85 53.11
CA GLU A 441 32.75 -4.81 53.19
C GLU A 441 32.54 -3.73 52.13
N GLY A 442 32.60 -2.47 52.62
CA GLY A 442 32.68 -1.24 51.83
C GLY A 442 31.83 -1.18 50.60
N PHE A 443 30.65 -0.64 50.72
CA PHE A 443 29.69 -0.48 49.60
C PHE A 443 30.32 0.31 48.47
N LEU A 444 30.95 -0.38 47.53
CA LEU A 444 31.06 0.14 46.17
C LEU A 444 29.88 -0.45 45.39
N PRO A 445 29.05 0.38 44.77
CA PRO A 445 27.99 -0.14 43.89
C PRO A 445 28.65 -1.08 42.89
N LEU A 446 28.04 -2.28 42.67
CA LEU A 446 28.55 -3.20 41.69
C LEU A 446 28.62 -2.48 40.33
N PRO A 447 29.75 -2.60 39.62
CA PRO A 447 29.90 -1.93 38.35
C PRO A 447 28.81 -2.41 37.37
N GLN A 448 28.25 -1.47 36.67
CA GLN A 448 27.34 -1.78 35.53
C GLN A 448 28.15 -2.10 34.30
N CYS A 449 27.80 -3.19 33.63
CA CYS A 449 28.30 -3.47 32.29
C CYS A 449 27.87 -2.33 31.35
N ASP A 450 28.81 -1.66 30.72
CA ASP A 450 28.59 -0.60 29.75
C ASP A 450 27.75 -1.06 28.54
N ARG A 451 27.89 -2.32 28.13
CA ARG A 451 27.18 -2.90 27.02
C ARG A 451 25.73 -3.31 27.36
N CYS A 452 25.56 -4.18 28.37
CA CYS A 452 24.23 -4.73 28.66
C CYS A 452 23.49 -4.00 29.81
N GLY A 453 24.15 -3.13 30.56
CA GLY A 453 23.60 -2.40 31.71
C GLY A 453 23.36 -3.25 32.96
N LEU A 454 23.75 -4.53 32.96
CA LEU A 454 23.62 -5.39 34.12
C LEU A 454 24.68 -5.04 35.16
N GLN A 455 24.30 -5.10 36.43
CA GLN A 455 25.28 -5.03 37.51
C GLN A 455 26.04 -6.36 37.60
N ILE A 456 27.36 -6.30 37.55
CA ILE A 456 28.26 -7.46 37.51
C ILE A 456 29.34 -7.33 38.55
N SER A 457 29.91 -8.45 38.98
CA SER A 457 31.05 -8.42 39.90
C SER A 457 32.30 -7.84 39.23
N TYR A 458 33.16 -7.18 40.00
CA TYR A 458 34.45 -6.68 39.52
C TYR A 458 35.30 -7.75 38.81
N ALA A 459 35.23 -8.99 39.29
CA ALA A 459 35.93 -10.12 38.65
C ALA A 459 35.36 -10.43 37.24
N ALA A 460 34.06 -10.29 37.05
CA ALA A 460 33.40 -10.54 35.75
C ALA A 460 33.67 -9.41 34.74
N MET A 461 33.95 -8.19 35.18
CA MET A 461 34.34 -7.07 34.32
C MET A 461 35.69 -7.30 33.61
N ASN A 462 36.58 -8.06 34.22
CA ASN A 462 37.95 -8.25 33.72
C ASN A 462 38.06 -9.26 32.54
N GLY A 463 37.01 -9.51 31.78
CA GLY A 463 37.12 -10.14 30.46
C GLY A 463 36.13 -11.23 30.10
N SER A 464 35.45 -11.88 31.05
CA SER A 464 34.59 -13.02 30.72
C SER A 464 33.11 -12.65 30.48
N HIS A 465 32.64 -11.53 31.02
CA HIS A 465 31.22 -11.16 30.95
C HIS A 465 30.76 -10.79 29.52
N TYR A 466 31.58 -10.08 28.78
CA TYR A 466 31.21 -9.58 27.44
C TYR A 466 30.89 -10.70 26.44
N ASP A 467 31.48 -11.87 26.63
CA ASP A 467 31.26 -13.04 25.76
C ASP A 467 30.14 -13.98 26.23
N THR A 468 29.63 -13.74 27.43
CA THR A 468 28.58 -14.59 27.99
C THR A 468 27.25 -14.40 27.24
N ALA A 469 26.45 -15.47 27.21
CA ALA A 469 25.08 -15.39 26.72
C ALA A 469 24.27 -14.31 27.49
N MET A 470 24.52 -14.17 28.79
CA MET A 470 23.84 -13.18 29.65
C MET A 470 24.12 -11.74 29.21
N CYS A 471 25.36 -11.40 28.83
CA CYS A 471 25.67 -10.07 28.33
C CYS A 471 25.01 -9.82 26.95
N LYS A 472 25.12 -10.78 26.05
CA LYS A 472 24.50 -10.72 24.71
C LYS A 472 22.98 -10.58 24.81
N ASP A 473 22.33 -11.32 25.70
CA ASP A 473 20.89 -11.23 25.96
C ASP A 473 20.51 -9.89 26.63
N GLY A 474 21.37 -9.37 27.53
CA GLY A 474 21.18 -8.07 28.16
C GLY A 474 21.28 -6.92 27.17
N VAL A 475 22.26 -6.96 26.25
CA VAL A 475 22.37 -5.99 25.12
C VAL A 475 21.12 -6.05 24.26
N ALA A 476 20.69 -7.25 23.86
CA ALA A 476 19.50 -7.42 23.05
C ALA A 476 18.23 -6.88 23.76
N ARG A 477 18.11 -7.04 25.08
CA ARG A 477 16.99 -6.48 25.86
C ARG A 477 17.03 -4.96 25.96
N LYS A 478 18.21 -4.36 26.17
CA LYS A 478 18.41 -2.92 26.20
C LYS A 478 18.04 -2.29 24.84
N GLU A 479 18.48 -2.91 23.75
CA GLU A 479 18.10 -2.52 22.40
C GLU A 479 16.60 -2.66 22.16
N GLN A 480 15.98 -3.74 22.64
CA GLN A 480 14.53 -3.95 22.53
C GLN A 480 13.74 -2.90 23.30
N HIS A 481 14.19 -2.53 24.50
CA HIS A 481 13.53 -1.49 25.30
C HIS A 481 13.65 -0.12 24.63
N ALA A 482 14.86 0.26 24.20
CA ALA A 482 15.07 1.50 23.46
C ALA A 482 14.30 1.55 22.15
N ALA A 483 14.17 0.41 21.46
CA ALA A 483 13.35 0.31 20.26
C ALA A 483 11.84 0.44 20.56
N ALA A 484 11.38 -0.13 21.68
CA ALA A 484 9.99 0.02 22.13
C ALA A 484 9.65 1.47 22.50
N GLU A 485 10.56 2.14 23.18
CA GLU A 485 10.42 3.55 23.54
C GLU A 485 10.39 4.46 22.31
N ARG A 486 11.32 4.25 21.35
CA ARG A 486 11.29 4.96 20.06
C ARG A 486 9.98 4.75 19.31
N ALA A 487 9.44 3.54 19.32
CA ALA A 487 8.14 3.28 18.71
C ALA A 487 7.00 4.00 19.41
N HIS A 488 7.02 4.00 20.72
CA HIS A 488 6.02 4.72 21.51
C HIS A 488 6.04 6.22 21.21
N LEU A 489 7.21 6.82 21.14
CA LEU A 489 7.40 8.21 20.71
C LEU A 489 6.94 8.43 19.29
N SER A 490 7.27 7.52 18.36
CA SER A 490 6.87 7.63 16.95
C SER A 490 5.35 7.58 16.75
N LEU A 491 4.64 6.87 17.62
CA LEU A 491 3.18 6.80 17.58
C LEU A 491 2.51 8.07 18.14
N ARG A 492 3.25 8.92 18.83
CA ARG A 492 2.79 10.25 19.28
C ARG A 492 3.07 11.36 18.27
N GLN A 493 3.91 11.09 17.27
CA GLN A 493 4.22 12.07 16.23
C GLN A 493 2.95 12.43 15.45
N THR A 494 2.55 13.68 15.43
CA THR A 494 1.39 14.18 14.66
C THR A 494 1.86 14.83 13.38
N PHE A 495 0.98 14.84 12.37
CA PHE A 495 1.16 15.53 11.10
C PHE A 495 -0.05 16.37 10.82
N THR A 496 0.15 17.48 10.14
CA THR A 496 -0.92 18.44 9.85
C THR A 496 -1.03 18.77 8.36
N ALA A 497 -2.22 19.16 7.94
CA ALA A 497 -2.44 19.81 6.66
C ALA A 497 -3.41 21.00 6.88
N TYR A 498 -3.05 22.18 6.40
CA TYR A 498 -3.77 23.44 6.70
C TYR A 498 -3.92 23.75 8.20
N GLY A 499 -2.98 23.28 9.04
CA GLY A 499 -3.08 23.41 10.49
C GLY A 499 -4.02 22.43 11.18
N GLU A 500 -4.73 21.58 10.43
CA GLU A 500 -5.57 20.52 10.96
C GLU A 500 -4.75 19.22 11.14
N GLU A 501 -4.89 18.57 12.31
CA GLU A 501 -4.21 17.31 12.58
C GLU A 501 -4.77 16.18 11.72
N LEU A 502 -3.88 15.41 11.10
CA LEU A 502 -4.24 14.27 10.26
C LEU A 502 -4.50 13.03 11.11
N GLU A 503 -5.61 12.35 10.86
CA GLU A 503 -5.97 11.13 11.56
C GLU A 503 -4.98 10.00 11.31
N ARG A 504 -4.49 9.39 12.39
CA ARG A 504 -3.67 8.19 12.33
C ARG A 504 -4.53 6.95 12.23
N VAL A 505 -4.14 6.04 11.35
CA VAL A 505 -4.83 4.77 11.13
C VAL A 505 -3.88 3.58 11.18
N GLU A 506 -4.37 2.46 11.70
CA GLU A 506 -3.63 1.18 11.69
C GLU A 506 -3.89 0.39 10.41
N VAL A 507 -5.03 0.62 9.77
CA VAL A 507 -5.43 -0.04 8.54
C VAL A 507 -6.04 1.00 7.61
N PHE A 508 -5.52 1.08 6.40
CA PHE A 508 -6.01 2.01 5.38
C PHE A 508 -6.39 1.28 4.10
N LYS A 509 -7.45 1.75 3.44
CA LYS A 509 -7.86 1.23 2.13
C LYS A 509 -7.24 2.06 1.02
N TYR A 510 -6.06 1.67 0.56
CA TYR A 510 -5.35 2.32 -0.53
C TYR A 510 -5.62 1.60 -1.86
N LEU A 511 -6.09 2.33 -2.88
CA LEU A 511 -6.40 1.84 -4.22
C LEU A 511 -7.28 0.56 -4.23
N GLY A 512 -8.26 0.54 -3.32
CA GLY A 512 -9.18 -0.60 -3.18
C GLY A 512 -8.66 -1.78 -2.37
N ARG A 513 -7.38 -1.76 -1.94
CA ARG A 513 -6.74 -2.76 -1.11
C ARG A 513 -6.60 -2.28 0.33
N LEU A 514 -6.77 -3.19 1.31
CA LEU A 514 -6.43 -2.91 2.70
C LEU A 514 -4.92 -3.07 2.92
N LEU A 515 -4.29 -2.02 3.41
CA LEU A 515 -2.94 -2.00 3.95
C LEU A 515 -3.02 -1.96 5.47
N ALA A 516 -2.12 -2.66 6.14
CA ALA A 516 -2.00 -2.63 7.59
C ALA A 516 -0.57 -2.21 7.97
N TYR A 517 -0.44 -1.41 9.03
CA TYR A 517 0.86 -0.93 9.54
C TYR A 517 1.85 -2.06 9.82
N ASP A 518 1.33 -3.24 10.04
CA ASP A 518 2.03 -4.45 10.45
C ASP A 518 2.28 -5.46 9.33
N ASP A 519 2.00 -5.09 8.09
CA ASP A 519 2.11 -5.96 6.92
C ASP A 519 1.27 -7.28 7.01
N ASP A 520 0.22 -7.30 7.86
CA ASP A 520 -0.67 -8.45 7.96
C ASP A 520 -1.81 -8.36 6.92
N ASP A 521 -1.66 -9.08 5.83
CA ASP A 521 -2.66 -9.16 4.76
C ASP A 521 -3.84 -10.10 5.08
N SER A 522 -3.89 -10.72 6.26
CA SER A 522 -5.00 -11.62 6.64
C SER A 522 -6.36 -10.90 6.65
N ARG A 523 -6.37 -9.59 6.96
CA ARG A 523 -7.56 -8.74 6.91
C ARG A 523 -8.04 -8.54 5.47
N ALA A 524 -7.12 -8.28 4.53
CA ALA A 524 -7.42 -8.14 3.10
C ALA A 524 -7.96 -9.45 2.51
N VAL A 525 -7.31 -10.57 2.82
CA VAL A 525 -7.74 -11.92 2.41
C VAL A 525 -9.15 -12.24 2.91
N ARG A 526 -9.45 -11.97 4.20
CA ARG A 526 -10.80 -12.18 4.77
C ARG A 526 -11.85 -11.33 4.08
N GLY A 527 -11.53 -10.06 3.82
CA GLY A 527 -12.42 -9.13 3.11
C GLY A 527 -12.75 -9.60 1.69
N ASN A 528 -11.75 -10.04 0.95
CA ASN A 528 -11.92 -10.57 -0.41
C ASN A 528 -12.71 -11.88 -0.42
N LEU A 529 -12.42 -12.80 0.50
CA LEU A 529 -13.18 -14.03 0.67
C LEU A 529 -14.67 -13.77 0.95
N LYS A 530 -14.99 -12.79 1.81
CA LYS A 530 -16.39 -12.42 2.08
C LYS A 530 -17.10 -11.93 0.81
N LYS A 531 -16.46 -11.05 0.04
CA LYS A 531 -17.01 -10.54 -1.22
C LYS A 531 -17.16 -11.64 -2.28
N ALA A 532 -16.11 -12.45 -2.45
CA ALA A 532 -16.10 -13.56 -3.41
C ALA A 532 -17.20 -14.59 -3.11
N ARG A 533 -17.44 -14.92 -1.83
CA ARG A 533 -18.54 -15.80 -1.42
C ARG A 533 -19.91 -15.25 -1.81
N GLY A 534 -20.14 -13.95 -1.63
CA GLY A 534 -21.41 -13.32 -2.01
C GLY A 534 -21.66 -13.36 -3.53
N VAL A 535 -20.63 -13.11 -4.33
CA VAL A 535 -20.73 -13.20 -5.80
C VAL A 535 -20.88 -14.65 -6.24
N TRP A 536 -20.11 -15.58 -5.67
CA TRP A 536 -20.19 -17.00 -5.95
C TRP A 536 -21.57 -17.60 -5.66
N ALA A 537 -22.17 -17.22 -4.55
CA ALA A 537 -23.52 -17.70 -4.18
C ALA A 537 -24.59 -17.33 -5.23
N ARG A 538 -24.47 -16.15 -5.85
CA ARG A 538 -25.38 -15.73 -6.96
C ARG A 538 -25.03 -16.47 -8.25
N LEU A 539 -23.77 -16.39 -8.67
CA LEU A 539 -23.30 -16.98 -9.93
C LEU A 539 -23.57 -18.49 -10.00
N SER A 540 -23.26 -19.23 -8.93
CA SER A 540 -23.47 -20.68 -8.91
C SER A 540 -24.91 -21.10 -9.01
N ARG A 541 -25.88 -20.28 -8.61
CA ARG A 541 -27.32 -20.54 -8.82
C ARG A 541 -27.72 -20.37 -10.26
N THR A 542 -27.30 -19.27 -10.90
CA THR A 542 -27.55 -19.02 -12.30
C THR A 542 -26.95 -20.12 -13.19
N MET A 543 -25.67 -20.48 -12.97
CA MET A 543 -25.00 -21.54 -13.74
C MET A 543 -25.71 -22.88 -13.64
N ARG A 544 -26.24 -23.22 -12.46
CA ARG A 544 -26.98 -24.46 -12.26
C ARG A 544 -28.34 -24.40 -12.96
N ALA A 545 -29.07 -23.27 -12.91
CA ALA A 545 -30.32 -23.08 -13.59
C ALA A 545 -30.19 -23.22 -15.12
N GLU A 546 -29.07 -22.74 -15.65
CA GLU A 546 -28.75 -22.81 -17.09
C GLU A 546 -28.06 -24.12 -17.53
N ASN A 547 -27.87 -25.08 -16.64
CA ASN A 547 -27.14 -26.33 -16.90
C ASN A 547 -25.77 -26.13 -17.57
N ALA A 548 -25.06 -25.07 -17.20
CA ALA A 548 -23.77 -24.71 -17.80
C ALA A 548 -22.71 -25.79 -17.56
N SER A 549 -21.95 -26.14 -18.61
CA SER A 549 -20.89 -27.15 -18.50
C SER A 549 -19.79 -26.72 -17.51
N PRO A 550 -19.07 -27.67 -16.87
CA PRO A 550 -18.01 -27.36 -15.91
C PRO A 550 -16.97 -26.35 -16.41
N ARG A 551 -16.53 -26.47 -17.67
CA ARG A 551 -15.58 -25.52 -18.28
C ARG A 551 -16.16 -24.12 -18.47
N VAL A 552 -17.40 -23.99 -18.90
CA VAL A 552 -18.10 -22.69 -18.99
C VAL A 552 -18.21 -22.06 -17.61
N CYS A 553 -18.59 -22.84 -16.60
CA CYS A 553 -18.61 -22.39 -15.20
C CYS A 553 -17.22 -21.85 -14.74
N GLY A 554 -16.14 -22.55 -15.10
CA GLY A 554 -14.77 -22.11 -14.80
C GLY A 554 -14.38 -20.78 -15.44
N VAL A 555 -14.80 -20.53 -16.68
CA VAL A 555 -14.57 -19.23 -17.36
C VAL A 555 -15.26 -18.09 -16.60
N PHE A 556 -16.55 -18.23 -16.31
CA PHE A 556 -17.29 -17.21 -15.55
C PHE A 556 -16.75 -17.03 -14.12
N TYR A 557 -16.35 -18.13 -13.47
CA TYR A 557 -15.71 -18.07 -12.16
C TYR A 557 -14.40 -17.25 -12.19
N LYS A 558 -13.52 -17.49 -13.18
CA LYS A 558 -12.28 -16.73 -13.35
C LYS A 558 -12.57 -15.23 -13.54
N ALA A 559 -13.49 -14.90 -14.42
CA ALA A 559 -13.80 -13.53 -14.76
C ALA A 559 -14.40 -12.74 -13.59
N THR A 560 -15.24 -13.34 -12.77
CA THR A 560 -16.03 -12.65 -11.74
C THR A 560 -15.56 -12.93 -10.32
N VAL A 561 -15.53 -14.19 -9.89
CA VAL A 561 -15.27 -14.57 -8.50
C VAL A 561 -13.78 -14.53 -8.18
N GLN A 562 -12.94 -15.11 -9.05
CA GLN A 562 -11.50 -15.18 -8.84
C GLN A 562 -10.85 -13.80 -8.93
N SER A 563 -11.34 -12.91 -9.81
CA SER A 563 -10.86 -11.53 -9.91
C SER A 563 -11.02 -10.77 -8.58
N ILE A 564 -12.15 -10.98 -7.89
CA ILE A 564 -12.41 -10.42 -6.56
C ILE A 564 -11.57 -11.13 -5.49
N LEU A 565 -11.54 -12.46 -5.51
CA LEU A 565 -10.83 -13.29 -4.53
C LEU A 565 -9.36 -12.91 -4.45
N LEU A 566 -8.71 -12.73 -5.60
CA LEU A 566 -7.29 -12.47 -5.73
C LEU A 566 -6.96 -10.99 -6.02
N PHE A 567 -7.90 -10.07 -5.77
CA PHE A 567 -7.62 -8.65 -5.92
C PHE A 567 -6.50 -8.19 -4.98
N GLY A 568 -5.46 -7.56 -5.52
CA GLY A 568 -4.29 -7.12 -4.76
C GLY A 568 -3.28 -8.23 -4.41
N SER A 569 -3.48 -9.47 -4.85
CA SER A 569 -2.61 -10.61 -4.52
C SER A 569 -1.16 -10.49 -5.02
N LYS A 570 -0.90 -9.61 -5.99
CA LYS A 570 0.46 -9.30 -6.47
C LYS A 570 1.42 -8.89 -5.35
N THR A 571 0.88 -8.27 -4.30
CA THR A 571 1.65 -7.64 -3.23
C THR A 571 1.32 -8.19 -1.84
N TRP A 572 0.56 -9.29 -1.72
CA TRP A 572 0.22 -9.87 -0.42
C TRP A 572 1.42 -10.55 0.24
N ASN A 573 1.55 -10.32 1.55
CA ASN A 573 2.38 -11.15 2.42
C ASN A 573 1.48 -12.26 3.01
N LEU A 574 1.50 -13.44 2.37
CA LEU A 574 0.57 -14.52 2.71
C LEU A 574 1.16 -15.46 3.76
N SER A 575 0.45 -15.62 4.87
CA SER A 575 0.71 -16.73 5.77
C SER A 575 0.20 -18.05 5.16
N PRO A 576 0.79 -19.21 5.52
CA PRO A 576 0.30 -20.52 5.09
C PRO A 576 -1.19 -20.73 5.39
N VAL A 577 -1.66 -20.21 6.53
CA VAL A 577 -3.07 -20.27 6.94
C VAL A 577 -3.97 -19.49 5.98
N SER A 578 -3.54 -18.30 5.56
CA SER A 578 -4.30 -17.48 4.61
C SER A 578 -4.35 -18.12 3.23
N LEU A 579 -3.24 -18.69 2.76
CA LEU A 579 -3.21 -19.42 1.49
C LEU A 579 -4.15 -20.63 1.54
N LYS A 580 -4.08 -21.44 2.59
CA LYS A 580 -4.95 -22.61 2.79
C LYS A 580 -6.45 -22.22 2.81
N ARG A 581 -6.81 -21.07 3.35
CA ARG A 581 -8.18 -20.56 3.33
C ARG A 581 -8.67 -20.19 1.92
N LEU A 582 -7.80 -19.56 1.12
CA LEU A 582 -8.09 -19.22 -0.28
C LEU A 582 -8.25 -20.47 -1.13
N GLU A 583 -7.29 -21.40 -1.04
CA GLU A 583 -7.34 -22.71 -1.73
C GLU A 583 -8.59 -23.50 -1.36
N GLY A 584 -8.92 -23.59 -0.08
CA GLY A 584 -10.09 -24.32 0.37
C GLY A 584 -11.41 -23.75 -0.15
N PHE A 585 -11.52 -22.44 -0.33
CA PHE A 585 -12.67 -21.82 -1.00
C PHE A 585 -12.69 -22.15 -2.49
N HIS A 586 -11.55 -22.01 -3.15
CA HIS A 586 -11.38 -22.23 -4.59
C HIS A 586 -11.71 -23.67 -4.99
N ILE A 587 -11.15 -24.65 -4.28
CA ILE A 587 -11.40 -26.07 -4.51
C ILE A 587 -12.87 -26.44 -4.30
N ARG A 588 -13.50 -25.97 -3.21
CA ARG A 588 -14.94 -26.21 -3.00
C ARG A 588 -15.82 -25.58 -4.06
N ALA A 589 -15.42 -24.45 -4.63
CA ALA A 589 -16.12 -23.87 -5.77
C ALA A 589 -15.95 -24.75 -7.01
N ALA A 590 -14.76 -25.27 -7.27
CA ALA A 590 -14.48 -26.21 -8.35
C ALA A 590 -15.28 -27.50 -8.23
N TRP A 591 -15.33 -28.13 -7.04
CA TRP A 591 -16.18 -29.32 -6.81
C TRP A 591 -17.65 -29.05 -7.14
N ARG A 592 -18.15 -27.87 -6.76
CA ARG A 592 -19.53 -27.50 -7.05
C ARG A 592 -19.81 -27.26 -8.55
N MET A 593 -18.81 -26.79 -9.33
CA MET A 593 -18.91 -26.62 -10.78
C MET A 593 -18.90 -27.97 -11.51
N ALA A 594 -18.14 -28.94 -11.02
CA ALA A 594 -18.06 -30.30 -11.54
C ALA A 594 -19.15 -31.25 -10.96
N ASP A 595 -20.06 -30.74 -10.16
CA ASP A 595 -21.07 -31.49 -9.39
C ASP A 595 -20.50 -32.64 -8.57
N LYS A 596 -19.27 -32.52 -8.10
CA LYS A 596 -18.60 -33.49 -7.22
C LYS A 596 -18.72 -33.09 -5.75
N ARG A 597 -18.89 -34.08 -4.88
CA ARG A 597 -19.07 -33.87 -3.42
C ARG A 597 -18.26 -34.90 -2.63
N PRO A 598 -17.82 -34.56 -1.43
CA PRO A 598 -17.32 -35.56 -0.48
C PRO A 598 -18.39 -36.61 -0.21
N LEU A 599 -17.99 -37.86 -0.16
CA LEU A 599 -18.84 -38.99 0.17
C LEU A 599 -18.43 -39.55 1.53
N LYS A 600 -19.41 -39.85 2.40
CA LYS A 600 -19.18 -40.55 3.65
C LYS A 600 -19.32 -42.05 3.39
N LEU A 601 -18.26 -42.79 3.64
CA LEU A 601 -18.24 -44.23 3.47
C LEU A 601 -18.98 -44.90 4.64
N PRO A 602 -19.41 -46.18 4.47
CA PRO A 602 -20.12 -46.94 5.52
C PRO A 602 -19.32 -47.11 6.82
N ASP A 603 -17.99 -47.09 6.76
CA ASP A 603 -17.08 -47.11 7.90
C ASP A 603 -17.00 -45.77 8.68
N GLY A 604 -17.74 -44.75 8.24
CA GLY A 604 -17.75 -43.42 8.83
C GLY A 604 -16.64 -42.47 8.32
N THR A 605 -15.70 -42.96 7.50
CA THR A 605 -14.66 -42.10 6.88
C THR A 605 -15.19 -41.29 5.72
N TRP A 606 -14.48 -40.20 5.39
CA TRP A 606 -14.85 -39.31 4.28
C TRP A 606 -13.88 -39.48 3.12
N THR A 607 -14.42 -39.72 1.93
CA THR A 607 -13.66 -39.69 0.67
C THR A 607 -13.91 -38.33 -0.02
N TYR A 608 -12.82 -37.70 -0.43
CA TYR A 608 -12.86 -36.39 -1.07
C TYR A 608 -12.52 -36.52 -2.56
N PRO A 609 -13.16 -35.73 -3.45
CA PRO A 609 -12.79 -35.67 -4.86
C PRO A 609 -11.33 -35.24 -5.01
N ASN A 610 -10.60 -35.84 -5.98
CA ASN A 610 -9.26 -35.42 -6.32
C ASN A 610 -9.26 -33.99 -6.81
N SER A 611 -8.61 -33.10 -6.04
CA SER A 611 -8.65 -31.65 -6.32
C SER A 611 -7.97 -31.28 -7.63
N THR A 612 -6.90 -31.98 -8.03
CA THR A 612 -6.18 -31.70 -9.27
C THR A 612 -7.04 -32.05 -10.49
N GLU A 613 -7.63 -33.24 -10.51
CA GLU A 613 -8.52 -33.68 -11.59
C GLU A 613 -9.73 -32.76 -11.74
N VAL A 614 -10.34 -32.35 -10.61
CA VAL A 614 -11.49 -31.44 -10.63
C VAL A 614 -11.11 -30.05 -11.13
N LEU A 615 -9.96 -29.53 -10.74
CA LEU A 615 -9.47 -28.24 -11.25
C LEU A 615 -9.23 -28.29 -12.77
N ASP A 616 -8.63 -29.36 -13.27
CA ASP A 616 -8.42 -29.52 -14.71
C ASP A 616 -9.74 -29.69 -15.48
N GLU A 617 -10.71 -30.42 -14.93
CA GLU A 617 -12.05 -30.57 -15.52
C GLU A 617 -12.77 -29.22 -15.69
N VAL A 618 -12.69 -28.34 -14.71
CA VAL A 618 -13.29 -26.99 -14.77
C VAL A 618 -12.39 -25.95 -15.45
N GLY A 619 -11.18 -26.33 -15.87
CA GLY A 619 -10.22 -25.43 -16.52
C GLY A 619 -9.61 -24.39 -15.57
N LEU A 620 -9.38 -24.77 -14.32
CA LEU A 620 -8.74 -23.93 -13.30
C LEU A 620 -7.37 -24.48 -12.90
N LYS A 621 -6.53 -23.63 -12.35
CA LYS A 621 -5.28 -23.98 -11.68
C LYS A 621 -5.36 -23.63 -10.19
N THR A 622 -4.38 -23.98 -9.38
CA THR A 622 -4.34 -23.67 -7.95
C THR A 622 -4.29 -22.15 -7.70
N VAL A 623 -4.72 -21.71 -6.53
CA VAL A 623 -4.59 -20.30 -6.12
C VAL A 623 -3.13 -19.86 -6.07
N ALA A 624 -2.25 -20.75 -5.60
CA ALA A 624 -0.81 -20.49 -5.56
C ALA A 624 -0.25 -20.21 -6.96
N HIS A 625 -0.65 -20.99 -7.98
CA HIS A 625 -0.27 -20.76 -9.37
C HIS A 625 -0.71 -19.36 -9.85
N TYR A 626 -1.99 -18.99 -9.65
CA TYR A 626 -2.48 -17.67 -10.09
C TYR A 626 -1.81 -16.51 -9.37
N ILE A 627 -1.46 -16.67 -8.09
CA ILE A 627 -0.71 -15.65 -7.35
C ILE A 627 0.71 -15.56 -7.91
N GLY A 628 1.36 -16.69 -8.21
CA GLY A 628 2.70 -16.75 -8.83
C GLY A 628 2.73 -15.97 -10.16
N VAL A 629 1.84 -16.29 -11.08
CA VAL A 629 1.73 -15.58 -12.37
C VAL A 629 1.52 -14.07 -12.17
N ARG A 630 0.62 -13.68 -11.27
CA ARG A 630 0.38 -12.25 -10.99
C ARG A 630 1.58 -11.54 -10.39
N ARG A 631 2.41 -12.24 -9.62
CA ARG A 631 3.66 -11.70 -9.05
C ARG A 631 4.75 -11.55 -10.11
N GLN A 632 4.83 -12.46 -11.07
CA GLN A 632 5.76 -12.31 -12.21
C GLN A 632 5.58 -11.00 -12.95
N HIS A 633 4.33 -10.55 -13.16
CA HIS A 633 4.05 -9.25 -13.79
C HIS A 633 4.56 -8.01 -13.04
N ILE A 634 4.85 -8.13 -11.74
CA ILE A 634 5.40 -7.02 -10.95
C ILE A 634 6.90 -7.20 -10.66
N ALA A 635 7.46 -8.35 -10.99
CA ALA A 635 8.86 -8.67 -10.71
C ALA A 635 9.81 -7.71 -11.41
N SER A 636 9.58 -7.41 -12.69
CA SER A 636 10.40 -6.46 -13.46
C SER A 636 10.40 -5.07 -12.83
N TYR A 637 9.23 -4.61 -12.35
CA TYR A 637 9.14 -3.33 -11.65
C TYR A 637 9.96 -3.29 -10.36
N ILE A 638 9.93 -4.38 -9.57
CA ILE A 638 10.68 -4.48 -8.30
C ILE A 638 12.17 -4.48 -8.57
N VAL A 639 12.61 -5.25 -9.55
CA VAL A 639 14.05 -5.41 -9.88
C VAL A 639 14.68 -4.09 -10.35
N ASP A 640 13.88 -3.21 -10.97
CA ASP A 640 14.36 -1.94 -11.51
C ASP A 640 14.64 -0.88 -10.44
N LYS A 641 14.14 -1.05 -9.23
CA LYS A 641 14.25 -0.05 -8.16
C LYS A 641 15.40 -0.36 -7.20
N PRO A 642 16.37 0.57 -7.02
CA PRO A 642 17.54 0.40 -6.13
C PRO A 642 17.13 0.06 -4.70
N ILE A 643 16.09 0.72 -4.18
CA ILE A 643 15.60 0.52 -2.81
C ILE A 643 15.12 -0.93 -2.55
N PHE A 644 14.50 -1.59 -3.53
CA PHE A 644 14.12 -3.00 -3.39
C PHE A 644 15.34 -3.93 -3.42
N ARG A 645 16.39 -3.57 -4.17
CA ARG A 645 17.67 -4.30 -4.17
C ARG A 645 18.36 -4.17 -2.81
N SER A 646 18.39 -2.97 -2.25
CA SER A 646 18.91 -2.72 -0.91
C SER A 646 18.20 -3.55 0.14
N CYS A 647 16.86 -3.63 0.07
CA CYS A 647 16.05 -4.48 0.92
C CYS A 647 16.45 -5.97 0.82
N LEU A 648 16.67 -6.49 -0.39
CA LEU A 648 17.08 -7.87 -0.62
C LEU A 648 18.49 -8.13 -0.06
N ASN A 649 19.44 -7.23 -0.28
CA ASN A 649 20.80 -7.36 0.21
C ASN A 649 20.87 -7.32 1.75
N GLY A 650 20.06 -6.50 2.39
CA GLY A 650 19.94 -6.44 3.85
C GLY A 650 19.45 -7.75 4.45
N VAL A 651 18.53 -8.45 3.79
CA VAL A 651 18.03 -9.78 4.21
C VAL A 651 19.13 -10.84 4.18
N ARG A 652 19.93 -10.88 3.11
CA ARG A 652 21.03 -11.86 2.96
C ARG A 652 22.12 -11.73 4.02
N ARG A 653 22.34 -10.54 4.59
CA ARG A 653 23.40 -10.26 5.57
C ARG A 653 23.06 -10.67 7.02
N ARG A 654 21.80 -10.86 7.37
CA ARG A 654 21.35 -11.01 8.77
C ARG A 654 21.03 -12.44 9.25
N GLY A 655 21.20 -13.47 8.42
CA GLY A 655 21.09 -14.89 8.83
C GLY A 655 19.67 -15.46 8.89
N SER A 656 19.55 -16.73 9.26
CA SER A 656 18.38 -17.60 9.09
C SER A 656 17.10 -17.25 9.88
N SER A 657 17.15 -16.35 10.82
CA SER A 657 15.96 -15.94 11.61
C SER A 657 15.17 -14.78 10.97
N VAL A 658 15.56 -14.34 9.81
CA VAL A 658 15.01 -13.18 9.11
C VAL A 658 13.72 -13.56 8.41
N ARG A 659 12.66 -12.80 8.67
CA ARG A 659 11.40 -12.91 7.93
C ARG A 659 11.68 -12.64 6.46
N GLN A 660 11.58 -13.68 5.63
CA GLN A 660 11.75 -13.53 4.19
C GLN A 660 10.63 -12.64 3.64
N PHE A 661 11.00 -11.63 2.87
CA PHE A 661 10.02 -10.82 2.16
C PHE A 661 9.24 -11.69 1.19
N TRP A 662 7.95 -11.42 1.01
CA TRP A 662 7.09 -12.24 0.17
C TRP A 662 7.60 -12.35 -1.29
N TRP A 663 8.25 -11.31 -1.81
CA TRP A 663 8.86 -11.34 -3.14
C TRP A 663 10.11 -12.22 -3.21
N ALA A 664 10.84 -12.37 -2.11
CA ALA A 664 11.97 -13.29 -2.05
C ALA A 664 11.54 -14.76 -1.87
N GLN A 665 10.33 -14.99 -1.32
CA GLN A 665 9.81 -16.35 -1.08
C GLN A 665 9.22 -17.01 -2.31
N SER A 666 8.76 -16.25 -3.30
CA SER A 666 7.89 -16.79 -4.36
C SER A 666 8.27 -16.33 -5.75
N MET A 667 9.33 -15.59 -5.88
CA MET A 667 9.85 -15.18 -7.18
C MET A 667 11.29 -15.60 -7.30
N ASP A 668 11.57 -16.24 -8.41
CA ASP A 668 12.93 -16.40 -8.86
C ASP A 668 13.40 -15.03 -9.37
N LEU A 669 13.70 -14.13 -8.41
CA LEU A 669 14.23 -12.80 -8.72
C LEU A 669 15.55 -12.91 -9.47
N GLU A 670 16.30 -14.03 -9.27
CA GLU A 670 17.51 -14.33 -10.02
C GLU A 670 17.16 -14.65 -11.47
N MET A 671 16.06 -15.39 -11.76
CA MET A 671 15.59 -15.61 -13.14
C MET A 671 15.06 -14.35 -13.79
N ALA A 672 14.27 -13.53 -13.08
CA ALA A 672 13.79 -12.24 -13.57
C ALA A 672 14.97 -11.27 -13.86
N TRP A 673 15.99 -11.31 -13.04
CA TRP A 673 17.24 -10.58 -13.22
C TRP A 673 18.06 -11.10 -14.42
N ALA A 674 18.22 -12.41 -14.52
CA ALA A 674 18.94 -13.05 -15.63
C ALA A 674 18.25 -12.81 -16.98
N ALA A 675 16.91 -12.89 -17.03
CA ALA A 675 16.12 -12.59 -18.22
C ALA A 675 16.28 -11.15 -18.70
N ARG A 676 16.50 -10.21 -17.78
CA ARG A 676 16.74 -8.81 -18.12
C ARG A 676 18.16 -8.56 -18.65
N ILE A 677 19.16 -9.23 -18.09
CA ILE A 677 20.54 -9.15 -18.57
C ILE A 677 20.68 -9.78 -19.96
N ALA A 678 19.90 -10.84 -20.23
CA ALA A 678 19.90 -11.51 -21.53
C ALA A 678 19.21 -10.71 -22.66
N GLY A 679 18.53 -9.59 -22.33
CA GLY A 679 17.75 -8.80 -23.30
C GLY A 679 16.35 -9.36 -23.58
N PRO A 680 15.51 -8.64 -24.34
CA PRO A 680 14.19 -9.14 -24.68
C PRO A 680 14.34 -10.40 -25.54
N VAL A 681 13.85 -11.51 -25.02
CA VAL A 681 13.55 -12.67 -25.85
C VAL A 681 12.44 -12.21 -26.81
N THR A 682 12.77 -12.12 -28.09
CA THR A 682 11.77 -11.95 -29.13
C THR A 682 10.88 -13.20 -29.07
N VAL A 683 9.79 -13.12 -28.38
CA VAL A 683 8.71 -14.10 -28.48
C VAL A 683 8.11 -13.88 -29.86
N SER A 684 8.22 -14.87 -30.72
CA SER A 684 7.52 -14.92 -31.99
C SER A 684 6.01 -14.78 -31.72
N GLU A 685 5.33 -13.96 -32.50
CA GLU A 685 3.91 -13.62 -32.35
C GLU A 685 2.91 -14.79 -32.50
N ASP A 686 3.38 -16.04 -32.47
CA ASP A 686 2.59 -17.24 -32.79
C ASP A 686 1.96 -17.96 -31.59
N GLU A 687 2.01 -17.40 -30.35
CA GLU A 687 1.40 -18.02 -29.16
C GLU A 687 0.34 -17.16 -28.45
N GLU A 688 -0.33 -16.24 -29.13
CA GLU A 688 -1.55 -15.57 -28.64
C GLU A 688 -2.75 -15.89 -29.54
N GLU A 689 -3.28 -17.12 -29.49
CA GLU A 689 -4.67 -17.45 -29.81
C GLU A 689 -5.50 -17.78 -28.54
#